data_dc53a878f202531aad3cf46584718199
#
_entry.id   dc53a878f202531aad3cf46584718199
#
_cell.length_a   1.000
_cell.length_b   1.000
_cell.length_c   1.000
_cell.angle_alpha   90.00
_cell.angle_beta   90.00
_cell.angle_gamma   90.00
#
_symmetry.space_group_name_H-M   'P 1'
#
loop_
_entity.id
_entity.type
_entity.pdbx_description
1 polymer ?
#
loop_
_entity_poly.entity_id
_entity_poly.type
_entity_poly.pdbx_seq_one_letter_code
_entity_poly.pdbx_strand_id
1 'polypeptide(L)'
;MSRDASNRADGTADDGTADDDTTADGTARDGTARDGTPRDSTAHDGTPHGGDVTGPPPGATARGHPHSSHWGAFDAAVRPDGGLDVTPDPRDPHPAALLRNVPAALGPRDRVLTPYVRRGWLEHGPGPDPARGADDHVPVPWDEAIGLLARELDRVRTAHGNRAIFGGSYGWGSAGRFHHAQSQIHRFLNCLGGYTRSVNTYSLGAATTLLRHVVGDDAPISTPTPLSVLAENTGLFLCFGGMPAKNTQVNAGGISRHRTADLLRSARGRGARFILVSPLRDDLAAELDAEWLAPVPGTDTALMLALCHVLIEEGRYDADFCRRHCEGFDTFAGYVLGRDGSAAKTPHWAEEICGIPAARIAALARELTRQRTMVSLSWSLQRAHRGEQPLWAGIALACLLGQIGLPGGGFAHGYGATGGTGAGTLPYKLPTLDQGTNPVPDFIPVARIADLLLHPGETFAYDGQRHTYPDIRLVHWAGGNPFHHHQDLGRLRRAFARPDTVVVHEPHWTATAHHADFVLPATTTLEREDIGGAKQDTALIAMHRVADPVGEARDDYRILSDLAAELGVGHAFTQGRDARGWLEHLYESWRQGLPPEYAPEEDFKTFWRAGRVPLRSLREQRTLYAGFRADPGAAPLPTPSGRIELYSATIASYGYDDCPGHPAWLPPEPPDPGCPGAYPLHLVANNPPTRLHSQLDHGELSASSKVRGREPVRMHPGDAAARGVRDGDVVRIRSTVGSCLAGAVLSDALRPGVVQLATGAWFDPSAPEVATCVHGNPNAVTRDTGTSRLAQGCTGQLARVEVERYDGPLPAVRAHDMSS
;
A
#
# COMPACT_ATOMS: atom_id res chain seq x y z
N MET A 1 3.70 -32.56 -36.49
CA MET A 1 2.29 -32.53 -36.14
C MET A 1 2.14 -31.63 -34.96
N SER A 2 1.71 -30.41 -35.23
CA SER A 2 1.47 -29.32 -34.29
C SER A 2 0.27 -29.60 -33.44
N ARG A 3 0.31 -29.21 -32.17
CA ARG A 3 -0.85 -28.74 -31.41
C ARG A 3 -0.46 -27.58 -30.51
N ASP A 4 -1.11 -26.48 -30.80
CA ASP A 4 -1.15 -25.23 -30.07
C ASP A 4 -1.37 -25.40 -28.56
N ALA A 5 -0.57 -24.68 -27.81
CA ALA A 5 -0.87 -24.28 -26.45
C ALA A 5 -0.61 -22.75 -26.34
N SER A 6 -1.53 -21.98 -26.91
CA SER A 6 -1.63 -20.55 -26.65
C SER A 6 -2.93 -20.29 -25.88
N ASN A 7 -2.85 -19.39 -24.92
CA ASN A 7 -3.91 -18.78 -24.12
C ASN A 7 -4.25 -19.44 -22.80
N ARG A 8 -3.66 -18.85 -21.76
CA ARG A 8 -4.34 -18.32 -20.56
C ARG A 8 -3.33 -17.55 -19.71
N ALA A 9 -3.16 -16.29 -20.03
CA ALA A 9 -2.53 -15.31 -19.13
C ALA A 9 -3.50 -14.13 -18.99
N ASP A 10 -4.62 -14.36 -18.29
CA ASP A 10 -5.48 -13.29 -17.76
C ASP A 10 -5.18 -13.18 -16.27
N GLY A 11 -4.12 -12.44 -15.95
CA GLY A 11 -3.81 -11.98 -14.60
C GLY A 11 -4.07 -10.50 -14.50
N THR A 12 -5.29 -10.09 -14.25
CA THR A 12 -5.60 -8.72 -13.80
C THR A 12 -5.02 -8.54 -12.42
N ALA A 13 -3.86 -7.89 -12.32
CA ALA A 13 -3.32 -7.48 -11.04
C ALA A 13 -4.18 -6.37 -10.47
N ASP A 14 -4.87 -6.66 -9.41
CA ASP A 14 -5.68 -5.73 -8.66
C ASP A 14 -4.82 -4.98 -7.65
N ASP A 15 -4.95 -3.68 -7.64
CA ASP A 15 -4.21 -2.76 -6.78
C ASP A 15 -4.91 -2.69 -5.43
N GLY A 16 -4.76 -3.71 -4.61
CA GLY A 16 -5.05 -3.75 -3.15
C GLY A 16 -6.39 -3.22 -2.64
N THR A 17 -7.33 -2.83 -3.50
CA THR A 17 -8.62 -2.24 -3.12
C THR A 17 -9.82 -2.81 -3.88
N ALA A 18 -9.61 -3.63 -4.89
CA ALA A 18 -10.68 -4.38 -5.55
C ALA A 18 -10.40 -5.88 -5.40
N ASP A 19 -11.39 -6.62 -4.96
CA ASP A 19 -11.34 -8.03 -4.63
C ASP A 19 -10.97 -8.89 -5.86
N ASP A 20 -9.79 -9.49 -5.88
CA ASP A 20 -9.44 -10.52 -6.84
C ASP A 20 -9.69 -11.90 -6.19
N ASP A 21 -10.82 -12.49 -6.53
CA ASP A 21 -11.22 -13.80 -6.08
C ASP A 21 -11.44 -14.68 -7.32
N THR A 22 -10.41 -15.43 -7.69
CA THR A 22 -10.56 -16.51 -8.65
C THR A 22 -11.08 -17.75 -7.92
N THR A 23 -12.39 -17.95 -7.98
CA THR A 23 -13.05 -19.14 -7.48
C THR A 23 -12.69 -20.37 -8.31
N ALA A 24 -12.09 -21.34 -7.66
CA ALA A 24 -12.10 -22.71 -8.14
C ALA A 24 -13.46 -23.35 -7.82
N ASP A 25 -14.17 -23.75 -8.85
CA ASP A 25 -15.42 -24.50 -8.79
C ASP A 25 -15.15 -25.93 -8.25
N GLY A 26 -15.75 -26.26 -7.12
CA GLY A 26 -15.66 -27.57 -6.47
C GLY A 26 -17.05 -28.06 -6.06
N THR A 27 -17.67 -28.82 -6.95
CA THR A 27 -18.92 -29.54 -6.69
C THR A 27 -18.79 -30.52 -5.53
N ALA A 28 -19.58 -30.32 -4.47
CA ALA A 28 -19.79 -31.32 -3.43
C ALA A 28 -21.17 -31.95 -3.56
N ARG A 29 -21.17 -33.26 -3.60
CA ARG A 29 -22.36 -34.11 -3.57
C ARG A 29 -22.76 -34.47 -2.15
N ASP A 30 -24.03 -34.29 -1.91
CA ASP A 30 -25.03 -35.00 -1.08
C ASP A 30 -24.61 -36.02 0.00
N GLY A 31 -25.24 -35.87 1.16
CA GLY A 31 -25.23 -36.88 2.22
C GLY A 31 -26.21 -36.56 3.37
N THR A 32 -27.42 -36.98 3.20
CA THR A 32 -28.62 -37.10 4.07
C THR A 32 -28.52 -37.23 5.60
N ALA A 33 -29.33 -36.41 6.29
CA ALA A 33 -30.42 -36.68 7.25
C ALA A 33 -30.14 -37.22 8.66
N ARG A 34 -30.62 -36.61 9.70
CA ARG A 34 -31.84 -36.87 10.49
C ARG A 34 -31.89 -36.10 11.82
N ASP A 35 -33.01 -35.45 12.00
CA ASP A 35 -33.98 -35.42 13.10
C ASP A 35 -33.55 -35.16 14.55
N GLY A 36 -34.26 -34.21 15.17
CA GLY A 36 -34.45 -34.15 16.60
C GLY A 36 -34.87 -32.80 17.17
N THR A 37 -36.11 -32.37 16.99
CA THR A 37 -36.84 -31.50 17.90
C THR A 37 -37.41 -32.28 19.07
N PRO A 38 -37.97 -31.77 20.20
CA PRO A 38 -38.70 -30.53 20.34
C PRO A 38 -38.77 -29.83 21.72
N ARG A 39 -39.45 -28.61 21.69
CA ARG A 39 -40.37 -28.10 22.73
C ARG A 39 -39.78 -27.38 23.92
N ASP A 40 -40.26 -26.28 24.24
CA ASP A 40 -41.44 -25.50 24.57
C ASP A 40 -41.16 -24.73 25.86
N SER A 41 -41.49 -23.51 26.11
CA SER A 41 -42.73 -22.96 26.54
C SER A 41 -42.61 -21.54 27.13
N THR A 42 -43.47 -20.66 26.63
CA THR A 42 -44.36 -19.71 27.37
C THR A 42 -43.68 -18.52 28.09
N ALA A 43 -43.99 -17.33 27.78
CA ALA A 43 -45.16 -16.50 27.59
C ALA A 43 -45.38 -15.44 28.69
N HIS A 44 -45.85 -14.30 28.26
CA HIS A 44 -46.58 -13.22 28.92
C HIS A 44 -45.80 -12.03 29.47
N ASP A 45 -46.10 -10.81 29.20
CA ASP A 45 -47.25 -9.99 28.80
C ASP A 45 -47.01 -8.59 29.41
N GLY A 46 -47.40 -7.52 28.76
CA GLY A 46 -47.62 -6.25 29.45
C GLY A 46 -47.13 -4.98 28.77
N THR A 47 -47.89 -4.48 27.80
CA THR A 47 -47.97 -3.03 27.50
C THR A 47 -48.81 -2.32 28.58
N PRO A 48 -48.62 -1.00 28.82
CA PRO A 48 -49.45 -0.02 28.13
C PRO A 48 -48.83 1.31 27.71
N HIS A 49 -49.57 1.94 26.81
CA HIS A 49 -49.50 3.28 26.25
C HIS A 49 -49.24 4.44 27.21
N GLY A 50 -48.56 5.45 26.70
CA GLY A 50 -48.55 6.80 27.23
C GLY A 50 -47.68 7.70 26.37
N GLY A 51 -48.24 8.45 25.46
CA GLY A 51 -47.56 9.45 24.67
C GLY A 51 -47.13 10.64 25.53
N ASP A 52 -45.98 11.20 25.17
CA ASP A 52 -45.78 12.63 25.36
C ASP A 52 -44.77 13.14 24.32
N VAL A 53 -45.21 14.12 23.56
CA VAL A 53 -44.42 14.87 22.57
C VAL A 53 -43.65 15.92 23.35
N THR A 54 -42.36 15.67 23.64
CA THR A 54 -41.48 16.72 24.05
C THR A 54 -40.34 16.83 23.03
N GLY A 55 -40.24 18.01 22.42
CA GLY A 55 -39.19 18.38 21.49
C GLY A 55 -37.77 18.24 22.11
N PRO A 56 -36.72 18.16 21.29
CA PRO A 56 -35.39 17.97 21.80
C PRO A 56 -34.96 19.16 22.65
N PRO A 57 -34.12 18.92 23.69
CA PRO A 57 -33.62 19.97 24.55
C PRO A 57 -32.73 20.95 23.74
N PRO A 58 -32.73 22.24 24.06
CA PRO A 58 -31.87 23.22 23.39
C PRO A 58 -30.41 22.91 23.70
N GLY A 59 -29.63 22.52 22.67
CA GLY A 59 -28.22 22.16 22.78
C GLY A 59 -27.82 20.89 21.99
N ALA A 60 -28.73 20.24 21.28
CA ALA A 60 -28.37 19.16 20.36
C ALA A 60 -27.61 19.77 19.18
N THR A 61 -26.29 19.63 19.16
CA THR A 61 -25.49 19.80 17.94
C THR A 61 -26.12 19.00 16.80
N ALA A 62 -26.22 19.56 15.61
CA ALA A 62 -26.70 18.87 14.42
C ALA A 62 -26.00 17.50 14.36
N ARG A 63 -26.75 16.41 14.27
CA ARG A 63 -26.16 15.07 14.09
C ARG A 63 -25.35 15.10 12.80
N GLY A 64 -24.03 14.84 12.93
CA GLY A 64 -23.14 14.75 11.79
C GLY A 64 -23.56 13.63 10.84
N HIS A 65 -23.14 13.72 9.58
CA HIS A 65 -23.31 12.69 8.58
C HIS A 65 -22.22 11.62 8.73
N PRO A 66 -22.55 10.32 8.70
CA PRO A 66 -21.55 9.26 8.77
C PRO A 66 -20.69 9.25 7.52
N HIS A 67 -19.39 9.06 7.73
CA HIS A 67 -18.38 8.97 6.71
C HIS A 67 -17.39 7.83 6.98
N SER A 68 -16.68 7.42 5.94
CA SER A 68 -15.57 6.46 5.98
C SER A 68 -14.33 7.06 5.33
N SER A 69 -13.17 6.76 5.88
CA SER A 69 -11.86 7.07 5.32
C SER A 69 -10.91 5.90 5.48
N HIS A 70 -9.74 5.95 4.88
CA HIS A 70 -8.69 4.94 5.05
C HIS A 70 -8.19 4.81 6.49
N TRP A 71 -8.46 5.78 7.35
CA TRP A 71 -8.00 5.83 8.75
C TRP A 71 -9.12 5.85 9.78
N GLY A 72 -10.35 5.59 9.38
CA GLY A 72 -11.45 5.43 10.32
C GLY A 72 -12.80 5.85 9.77
N ALA A 73 -13.84 5.36 10.43
CA ALA A 73 -15.20 5.84 10.29
C ALA A 73 -15.44 6.99 11.29
N PHE A 74 -16.20 8.00 10.86
CA PHE A 74 -16.48 9.20 11.65
C PHE A 74 -17.82 9.83 11.24
N ASP A 75 -18.33 10.72 12.05
CA ASP A 75 -19.43 11.61 11.67
C ASP A 75 -18.88 13.02 11.43
N ALA A 76 -19.32 13.67 10.36
CA ALA A 76 -18.88 15.00 9.96
C ALA A 76 -20.04 15.98 9.87
N ALA A 77 -19.83 17.22 10.33
CA ALA A 77 -20.80 18.30 10.23
C ALA A 77 -20.11 19.64 9.99
N VAL A 78 -20.64 20.47 9.09
CA VAL A 78 -20.18 21.85 8.92
C VAL A 78 -20.78 22.73 10.01
N ARG A 79 -19.93 23.47 10.69
CA ARG A 79 -20.32 24.45 11.70
C ARG A 79 -20.83 25.74 11.07
N PRO A 80 -21.57 26.57 11.82
CA PRO A 80 -22.05 27.87 11.33
C PRO A 80 -20.93 28.85 10.89
N ASP A 81 -19.69 28.66 11.41
CA ASP A 81 -18.52 29.43 11.05
C ASP A 81 -17.80 28.91 9.79
N GLY A 82 -18.34 27.87 9.16
CA GLY A 82 -17.75 27.19 8.00
C GLY A 82 -16.68 26.14 8.35
N GLY A 83 -16.34 25.98 9.63
CA GLY A 83 -15.45 24.92 10.08
C GLY A 83 -16.11 23.54 10.03
N LEU A 84 -15.29 22.48 10.07
CA LEU A 84 -15.74 21.09 10.05
C LEU A 84 -15.54 20.45 11.43
N ASP A 85 -16.62 19.92 11.98
CA ASP A 85 -16.56 19.02 13.15
C ASP A 85 -16.41 17.57 12.67
N VAL A 86 -15.45 16.86 13.21
CA VAL A 86 -15.18 15.44 12.94
C VAL A 86 -15.24 14.67 14.25
N THR A 87 -16.20 13.77 14.36
CA THR A 87 -16.40 12.93 15.56
C THR A 87 -16.12 11.47 15.18
N PRO A 88 -15.13 10.80 15.81
CA PRO A 88 -14.87 9.40 15.56
C PRO A 88 -16.09 8.51 15.80
N ASP A 89 -16.20 7.40 15.07
CA ASP A 89 -17.25 6.42 15.31
C ASP A 89 -17.12 5.85 16.75
N PRO A 90 -18.15 5.98 17.59
CA PRO A 90 -18.09 5.52 18.99
C PRO A 90 -17.93 3.99 19.13
N ARG A 91 -18.10 3.24 18.05
CA ARG A 91 -17.89 1.78 18.04
C ARG A 91 -16.44 1.40 17.79
N ASP A 92 -15.58 2.35 17.41
CA ASP A 92 -14.15 2.11 17.25
C ASP A 92 -13.46 2.25 18.62
N PRO A 93 -12.85 1.18 19.17
CA PRO A 93 -12.19 1.26 20.48
C PRO A 93 -10.92 2.11 20.45
N HIS A 94 -10.30 2.33 19.29
CA HIS A 94 -9.02 3.02 19.13
C HIS A 94 -9.01 3.94 17.89
N PRO A 95 -9.85 4.99 17.84
CA PRO A 95 -9.93 5.85 16.68
C PRO A 95 -8.58 6.43 16.29
N ALA A 96 -8.29 6.45 14.99
CA ALA A 96 -7.03 6.97 14.49
C ALA A 96 -6.88 8.47 14.75
N ALA A 97 -5.74 8.89 15.27
CA ALA A 97 -5.41 10.29 15.48
C ALA A 97 -5.40 11.09 14.14
N LEU A 98 -5.26 10.40 13.02
CA LEU A 98 -5.27 10.98 11.67
C LEU A 98 -6.58 11.69 11.32
N LEU A 99 -7.69 11.39 12.00
CA LEU A 99 -8.96 12.10 11.85
C LEU A 99 -8.85 13.60 12.12
N ARG A 100 -7.85 14.04 12.90
CA ARG A 100 -7.57 15.47 13.15
C ARG A 100 -7.12 16.22 11.89
N ASN A 101 -6.66 15.53 10.86
CA ASN A 101 -6.29 16.15 9.59
C ASN A 101 -7.51 16.42 8.68
N VAL A 102 -8.62 15.71 8.87
CA VAL A 102 -9.79 15.77 7.96
C VAL A 102 -10.33 17.18 7.75
N PRO A 103 -10.40 18.07 8.76
CA PRO A 103 -10.86 19.45 8.54
C PRO A 103 -10.06 20.22 7.49
N ALA A 104 -8.77 19.88 7.29
CA ALA A 104 -7.93 20.53 6.28
C ALA A 104 -8.36 20.22 4.84
N ALA A 105 -9.10 19.13 4.61
CA ALA A 105 -9.57 18.77 3.28
C ALA A 105 -10.46 19.82 2.61
N LEU A 106 -11.13 20.65 3.38
CA LEU A 106 -11.98 21.76 2.90
C LEU A 106 -11.28 23.13 2.99
N GLY A 107 -10.04 23.19 3.48
CA GLY A 107 -9.28 24.44 3.61
C GLY A 107 -9.01 25.08 2.23
N PRO A 108 -9.20 26.40 2.07
CA PRO A 108 -9.10 27.03 0.75
C PRO A 108 -7.68 27.32 0.25
N ARG A 109 -6.67 27.17 1.11
CA ARG A 109 -5.33 27.69 0.83
C ARG A 109 -4.60 27.03 -0.33
N ASP A 110 -4.79 25.74 -0.50
CA ASP A 110 -4.07 24.90 -1.47
C ASP A 110 -5.01 24.15 -2.41
N ARG A 111 -6.32 24.53 -2.43
CA ARG A 111 -7.32 23.91 -3.30
C ARG A 111 -7.17 24.40 -4.74
N VAL A 112 -7.34 23.46 -5.66
CA VAL A 112 -7.56 23.78 -7.07
C VAL A 112 -9.01 24.24 -7.22
N LEU A 113 -9.21 25.53 -7.57
CA LEU A 113 -10.55 26.17 -7.51
C LEU A 113 -11.33 26.09 -8.80
N THR A 114 -10.66 26.04 -9.94
CA THR A 114 -11.24 25.97 -11.29
C THR A 114 -10.31 25.11 -12.16
N PRO A 115 -10.70 24.68 -13.36
CA PRO A 115 -9.74 24.03 -14.25
C PRO A 115 -8.60 24.97 -14.63
N TYR A 116 -7.41 24.41 -14.68
CA TYR A 116 -6.23 25.15 -15.12
C TYR A 116 -5.53 24.43 -16.27
N VAL A 117 -4.99 25.21 -17.20
CA VAL A 117 -4.12 24.71 -18.27
C VAL A 117 -2.80 25.46 -18.19
N ARG A 118 -1.69 24.72 -18.29
CA ARG A 118 -0.35 25.32 -18.27
C ARG A 118 -0.17 26.30 -19.44
N ARG A 119 0.40 27.46 -19.17
CA ARG A 119 0.60 28.54 -20.16
C ARG A 119 1.36 28.03 -21.39
N GLY A 120 2.49 27.36 -21.20
CA GLY A 120 3.28 26.84 -22.30
C GLY A 120 2.51 25.88 -23.21
N TRP A 121 1.62 25.04 -22.63
CA TRP A 121 0.76 24.17 -23.42
C TRP A 121 -0.27 24.97 -24.27
N LEU A 122 -0.85 26.03 -23.71
CA LEU A 122 -1.78 26.91 -24.45
C LEU A 122 -1.10 27.66 -25.60
N GLU A 123 0.12 28.10 -25.38
CA GLU A 123 0.86 28.95 -26.34
C GLU A 123 1.54 28.13 -27.45
N HIS A 124 2.04 26.92 -27.14
CA HIS A 124 2.85 26.12 -28.05
C HIS A 124 2.18 24.83 -28.51
N GLY A 125 1.05 24.44 -27.88
CA GLY A 125 0.37 23.15 -28.09
C GLY A 125 1.03 22.00 -27.35
N PRO A 126 0.51 20.76 -27.56
CA PRO A 126 1.02 19.54 -26.91
C PRO A 126 2.43 19.19 -27.41
N GLY A 127 3.33 18.79 -26.50
CA GLY A 127 4.69 18.37 -26.81
C GLY A 127 5.55 18.20 -25.56
N PRO A 128 6.72 17.54 -25.70
CA PRO A 128 7.70 17.48 -24.62
C PRO A 128 8.14 18.86 -24.18
N ASP A 129 8.14 19.12 -22.87
CA ASP A 129 8.48 20.45 -22.35
C ASP A 129 9.23 20.36 -21.01
N PRO A 130 10.50 20.79 -20.96
CA PRO A 130 11.29 20.85 -19.73
C PRO A 130 10.83 21.92 -18.73
N ALA A 131 9.99 22.87 -19.15
CA ALA A 131 9.44 23.91 -18.27
C ALA A 131 8.31 23.41 -17.37
N ARG A 132 7.81 22.18 -17.57
CA ARG A 132 6.82 21.59 -16.66
C ARG A 132 7.32 21.59 -15.23
N GLY A 133 6.50 22.14 -14.32
CA GLY A 133 6.85 22.34 -12.92
C GLY A 133 7.50 23.69 -12.60
N ALA A 134 7.72 24.55 -13.60
CA ALA A 134 8.24 25.89 -13.44
C ALA A 134 7.40 26.96 -14.15
N ASP A 135 6.44 26.56 -14.97
CA ASP A 135 5.59 27.42 -15.78
C ASP A 135 4.26 27.72 -15.05
N ASP A 136 3.65 28.85 -15.40
CA ASP A 136 2.36 29.26 -14.82
C ASP A 136 1.18 28.44 -15.36
N HIS A 137 0.13 28.34 -14.54
CA HIS A 137 -1.15 27.76 -14.92
C HIS A 137 -2.21 28.86 -15.09
N VAL A 138 -2.95 28.78 -16.20
CA VAL A 138 -3.99 29.74 -16.56
C VAL A 138 -5.35 29.14 -16.27
N PRO A 139 -6.22 29.82 -15.49
CA PRO A 139 -7.58 29.34 -15.27
C PRO A 139 -8.37 29.39 -16.57
N VAL A 140 -9.12 28.33 -16.86
CA VAL A 140 -9.98 28.21 -18.05
C VAL A 140 -11.37 27.70 -17.64
N PRO A 141 -12.43 28.05 -18.38
CA PRO A 141 -13.76 27.48 -18.14
C PRO A 141 -13.76 25.95 -18.35
N TRP A 142 -14.65 25.27 -17.66
CA TRP A 142 -14.78 23.80 -17.79
C TRP A 142 -15.01 23.34 -19.23
N ASP A 143 -15.89 24.02 -19.97
CA ASP A 143 -16.18 23.63 -21.36
C ASP A 143 -14.94 23.74 -22.24
N GLU A 144 -14.13 24.77 -22.04
CA GLU A 144 -12.86 24.92 -22.74
C GLU A 144 -11.87 23.81 -22.35
N ALA A 145 -11.68 23.54 -21.05
CA ALA A 145 -10.79 22.49 -20.56
C ALA A 145 -11.18 21.11 -21.11
N ILE A 146 -12.47 20.76 -21.03
CA ILE A 146 -12.99 19.48 -21.54
C ILE A 146 -12.81 19.39 -23.06
N GLY A 147 -13.16 20.46 -23.81
CA GLY A 147 -12.99 20.48 -25.26
C GLY A 147 -11.53 20.38 -25.72
N LEU A 148 -10.60 21.07 -25.01
CA LEU A 148 -9.15 20.97 -25.28
C LEU A 148 -8.64 19.55 -25.02
N LEU A 149 -8.97 18.98 -23.86
CA LEU A 149 -8.52 17.65 -23.45
C LEU A 149 -9.14 16.54 -24.33
N ALA A 150 -10.40 16.65 -24.70
CA ALA A 150 -11.05 15.70 -25.60
C ALA A 150 -10.34 15.65 -26.97
N ARG A 151 -10.04 16.83 -27.54
CA ARG A 151 -9.29 16.89 -28.80
C ARG A 151 -7.90 16.27 -28.67
N GLU A 152 -7.22 16.50 -27.56
CA GLU A 152 -5.89 15.94 -27.33
C GLU A 152 -5.91 14.43 -27.14
N LEU A 153 -6.86 13.90 -26.39
CA LEU A 153 -7.08 12.44 -26.26
C LEU A 153 -7.37 11.80 -27.62
N ASP A 154 -8.20 12.43 -28.43
CA ASP A 154 -8.52 11.94 -29.77
C ASP A 154 -7.31 12.01 -30.71
N ARG A 155 -6.52 13.09 -30.64
CA ARG A 155 -5.25 13.23 -31.39
C ARG A 155 -4.28 12.10 -31.05
N VAL A 156 -4.03 11.86 -29.77
CA VAL A 156 -3.08 10.82 -29.33
C VAL A 156 -3.59 9.44 -29.73
N ARG A 157 -4.85 9.15 -29.48
CA ARG A 157 -5.47 7.87 -29.84
C ARG A 157 -5.41 7.58 -31.33
N THR A 158 -5.70 8.59 -32.15
CA THR A 158 -5.73 8.46 -33.61
C THR A 158 -4.33 8.36 -34.21
N ALA A 159 -3.37 9.15 -33.73
CA ALA A 159 -2.03 9.21 -34.29
C ALA A 159 -1.09 8.11 -33.75
N HIS A 160 -1.24 7.69 -32.49
CA HIS A 160 -0.31 6.81 -31.79
C HIS A 160 -0.95 5.55 -31.23
N GLY A 161 -2.30 5.45 -31.24
CA GLY A 161 -3.05 4.36 -30.63
C GLY A 161 -3.16 4.49 -29.10
N ASN A 162 -4.08 3.74 -28.52
CA ASN A 162 -4.37 3.77 -27.09
C ASN A 162 -3.20 3.34 -26.20
N ARG A 163 -2.26 2.54 -26.72
CA ARG A 163 -1.03 2.17 -26.00
C ARG A 163 -0.13 3.38 -25.66
N ALA A 164 -0.31 4.51 -26.34
CA ALA A 164 0.41 5.76 -26.08
C ALA A 164 -0.22 6.61 -24.95
N ILE A 165 -1.31 6.13 -24.35
CA ILE A 165 -1.95 6.74 -23.17
C ILE A 165 -1.58 5.90 -21.96
N PHE A 166 -0.99 6.53 -20.93
CA PHE A 166 -0.76 5.91 -19.62
C PHE A 166 -1.86 6.36 -18.65
N GLY A 167 -2.62 5.39 -18.14
CA GLY A 167 -3.65 5.63 -17.13
C GLY A 167 -3.07 5.45 -15.73
N GLY A 168 -2.73 6.57 -15.08
CA GLY A 168 -2.11 6.57 -13.76
C GLY A 168 -3.11 6.72 -12.63
N SER A 169 -2.93 5.93 -11.58
CA SER A 169 -3.64 6.08 -10.30
C SER A 169 -2.97 5.23 -9.23
N TYR A 170 -3.19 5.61 -7.97
CA TYR A 170 -2.88 4.76 -6.82
C TYR A 170 -4.14 4.55 -5.99
N GLY A 171 -4.44 3.32 -5.56
CA GLY A 171 -5.71 2.91 -4.96
C GLY A 171 -6.10 3.59 -3.63
N TRP A 172 -5.23 4.39 -3.03
CA TRP A 172 -5.48 5.12 -1.79
C TRP A 172 -6.09 6.52 -1.99
N GLY A 173 -6.58 6.85 -3.18
CA GLY A 173 -7.17 8.16 -3.46
C GLY A 173 -8.50 8.41 -2.74
N SER A 174 -9.33 7.38 -2.55
CA SER A 174 -10.61 7.45 -1.85
C SER A 174 -10.97 6.10 -1.21
N ALA A 175 -11.65 6.15 -0.06
CA ALA A 175 -12.26 4.97 0.58
C ALA A 175 -13.66 4.65 0.04
N GLY A 176 -14.21 5.46 -0.88
CA GLY A 176 -15.53 5.27 -1.47
C GLY A 176 -15.60 4.10 -2.45
N ARG A 177 -16.78 3.50 -2.58
CA ARG A 177 -17.00 2.34 -3.46
C ARG A 177 -17.36 2.74 -4.89
N PHE A 178 -17.97 3.92 -5.08
CA PHE A 178 -18.30 4.46 -6.41
C PHE A 178 -17.26 5.48 -6.88
N HIS A 179 -16.96 6.49 -6.08
CA HIS A 179 -15.96 7.51 -6.41
C HIS A 179 -14.53 7.09 -6.05
N HIS A 180 -14.19 5.83 -6.32
CA HIS A 180 -12.82 5.36 -6.30
C HIS A 180 -12.11 5.85 -7.58
N ALA A 181 -11.21 6.83 -7.45
CA ALA A 181 -10.60 7.52 -8.58
C ALA A 181 -9.97 6.56 -9.60
N GLN A 182 -9.26 5.53 -9.13
CA GLN A 182 -8.67 4.50 -9.99
C GLN A 182 -9.74 3.76 -10.82
N SER A 183 -10.84 3.33 -10.18
CA SER A 183 -11.90 2.62 -10.89
C SER A 183 -12.59 3.51 -11.93
N GLN A 184 -12.75 4.79 -11.63
CA GLN A 184 -13.36 5.76 -12.53
C GLN A 184 -12.50 5.98 -13.78
N ILE A 185 -11.20 6.28 -13.60
CA ILE A 185 -10.31 6.54 -14.74
C ILE A 185 -10.07 5.28 -15.58
N HIS A 186 -9.91 4.11 -14.95
CA HIS A 186 -9.72 2.85 -15.68
C HIS A 186 -10.97 2.49 -16.51
N ARG A 187 -12.16 2.63 -15.92
CA ARG A 187 -13.42 2.44 -16.64
C ARG A 187 -13.52 3.38 -17.84
N PHE A 188 -13.22 4.67 -17.66
CA PHE A 188 -13.25 5.65 -18.76
C PHE A 188 -12.29 5.27 -19.89
N LEU A 189 -11.04 5.00 -19.56
CA LEU A 189 -10.02 4.63 -20.56
C LEU A 189 -10.34 3.30 -21.24
N ASN A 190 -10.94 2.34 -20.54
CA ASN A 190 -11.40 1.09 -21.14
C ASN A 190 -12.56 1.32 -22.13
N CYS A 191 -13.51 2.20 -21.79
CA CYS A 191 -14.56 2.62 -22.72
C CYS A 191 -14.01 3.35 -23.96
N LEU A 192 -12.89 4.03 -23.81
CA LEU A 192 -12.21 4.76 -24.89
C LEU A 192 -11.33 3.85 -25.77
N GLY A 193 -11.15 2.57 -25.44
CA GLY A 193 -10.37 1.59 -26.20
C GLY A 193 -9.10 1.12 -25.51
N GLY A 194 -8.93 1.38 -24.23
CA GLY A 194 -7.83 0.90 -23.39
C GLY A 194 -6.67 1.89 -23.22
N TYR A 195 -5.64 1.45 -22.54
CA TYR A 195 -4.50 2.25 -22.15
C TYR A 195 -3.32 1.38 -21.68
N THR A 196 -2.11 1.90 -21.67
CA THR A 196 -0.97 1.27 -20.98
C THR A 196 -1.17 1.38 -19.48
N ARG A 197 -1.20 0.25 -18.77
CA ARG A 197 -1.46 0.16 -17.33
C ARG A 197 -0.19 -0.07 -16.52
N SER A 198 -0.26 0.10 -15.22
CA SER A 198 0.70 -0.45 -14.27
C SER A 198 0.18 -1.78 -13.68
N VAL A 199 1.11 -2.66 -13.27
CA VAL A 199 0.82 -3.90 -12.55
C VAL A 199 1.53 -3.89 -11.19
N ASN A 200 0.98 -4.63 -10.23
CA ASN A 200 1.40 -4.66 -8.84
C ASN A 200 1.22 -3.31 -8.12
N THR A 201 1.73 -3.23 -6.91
CA THR A 201 1.67 -2.04 -6.06
C THR A 201 3.06 -1.70 -5.52
N TYR A 202 3.27 -0.42 -5.15
CA TYR A 202 4.50 -0.02 -4.43
C TYR A 202 4.69 -0.79 -3.12
N SER A 203 3.59 -1.18 -2.49
CA SER A 203 3.61 -1.89 -1.21
C SER A 203 4.09 -3.33 -1.31
N LEU A 204 3.80 -4.03 -2.43
CA LEU A 204 3.81 -5.49 -2.50
C LEU A 204 4.44 -6.07 -3.76
N GLY A 205 4.92 -5.25 -4.71
CA GLY A 205 5.33 -5.70 -6.05
C GLY A 205 6.25 -6.91 -6.06
N ALA A 206 7.29 -6.92 -5.23
CA ALA A 206 8.21 -8.06 -5.14
C ALA A 206 7.54 -9.29 -4.50
N ALA A 207 6.76 -9.08 -3.44
CA ALA A 207 6.09 -10.16 -2.74
C ALA A 207 5.03 -10.85 -3.60
N THR A 208 4.18 -10.08 -4.30
CA THR A 208 3.11 -10.63 -5.15
C THR A 208 3.70 -11.49 -6.28
N THR A 209 4.79 -11.06 -6.89
CA THR A 209 5.43 -11.85 -7.96
C THR A 209 6.11 -13.09 -7.38
N LEU A 210 6.91 -12.96 -6.30
CA LEU A 210 7.62 -14.08 -5.71
C LEU A 210 6.69 -15.18 -5.18
N LEU A 211 5.62 -14.80 -4.47
CA LEU A 211 4.73 -15.77 -3.83
C LEU A 211 4.06 -16.71 -4.83
N ARG A 212 3.77 -16.23 -6.05
CA ARG A 212 3.23 -17.10 -7.13
C ARG A 212 4.18 -18.24 -7.49
N HIS A 213 5.49 -18.03 -7.37
CA HIS A 213 6.49 -19.07 -7.64
C HIS A 213 6.82 -19.93 -6.42
N VAL A 214 6.64 -19.40 -5.21
CA VAL A 214 7.07 -20.10 -3.98
C VAL A 214 5.95 -20.88 -3.32
N VAL A 215 4.75 -20.30 -3.27
CA VAL A 215 3.56 -20.93 -2.65
C VAL A 215 2.36 -21.00 -3.60
N GLY A 216 2.50 -20.42 -4.81
CA GLY A 216 1.53 -20.52 -5.90
C GLY A 216 0.41 -19.47 -5.86
N ASP A 217 0.23 -18.77 -4.75
CA ASP A 217 -0.82 -17.77 -4.53
C ASP A 217 -0.36 -16.60 -3.65
N ASP A 218 -1.22 -15.62 -3.47
CA ASP A 218 -1.00 -14.46 -2.60
C ASP A 218 -1.66 -14.60 -1.21
N ALA A 219 -2.19 -15.78 -0.87
CA ALA A 219 -2.88 -16.03 0.40
C ALA A 219 -2.12 -15.57 1.65
N PRO A 220 -0.76 -15.61 1.70
CA PRO A 220 -0.01 -15.04 2.82
C PRO A 220 -0.21 -13.53 3.02
N ILE A 221 -0.69 -12.82 2.01
CA ILE A 221 -1.00 -11.39 2.03
C ILE A 221 -2.50 -11.16 2.16
N SER A 222 -3.28 -11.76 1.26
CA SER A 222 -4.71 -11.48 1.09
C SER A 222 -5.59 -12.10 2.18
N THR A 223 -5.23 -13.29 2.64
CA THR A 223 -5.99 -14.08 3.62
C THR A 223 -5.09 -14.80 4.63
N PRO A 224 -4.18 -14.09 5.33
CA PRO A 224 -3.33 -14.70 6.36
C PRO A 224 -4.16 -15.26 7.51
N THR A 225 -3.59 -16.10 8.34
CA THR A 225 -4.24 -16.55 9.58
C THR A 225 -4.70 -15.35 10.42
N PRO A 226 -5.97 -15.27 10.85
CA PRO A 226 -6.45 -14.12 11.60
C PRO A 226 -5.67 -13.89 12.89
N LEU A 227 -5.44 -12.60 13.23
CA LEU A 227 -4.74 -12.21 14.47
C LEU A 227 -5.43 -12.74 15.72
N SER A 228 -6.76 -12.96 15.70
CA SER A 228 -7.50 -13.59 16.79
C SER A 228 -7.03 -15.03 17.04
N VAL A 229 -6.79 -15.79 15.98
CA VAL A 229 -6.22 -17.15 16.08
C VAL A 229 -4.78 -17.11 16.59
N LEU A 230 -3.98 -16.14 16.12
CA LEU A 230 -2.61 -15.97 16.61
C LEU A 230 -2.59 -15.56 18.09
N ALA A 231 -3.45 -14.65 18.50
CA ALA A 231 -3.55 -14.22 19.89
C ALA A 231 -3.86 -15.37 20.86
N GLU A 232 -4.56 -16.38 20.37
CA GLU A 232 -4.93 -17.56 21.19
C GLU A 232 -3.87 -18.67 21.20
N ASN A 233 -3.05 -18.78 20.14
CA ASN A 233 -2.24 -19.98 19.90
C ASN A 233 -0.74 -19.73 19.74
N THR A 234 -0.29 -18.49 19.51
CA THR A 234 1.14 -18.19 19.29
C THR A 234 1.89 -18.06 20.62
N GLY A 235 2.98 -18.79 20.76
CA GLY A 235 3.90 -18.66 21.89
C GLY A 235 5.02 -17.64 21.63
N LEU A 236 5.43 -17.49 20.38
CA LEU A 236 6.49 -16.56 19.98
C LEU A 236 6.16 -15.85 18.66
N PHE A 237 6.16 -14.53 18.67
CA PHE A 237 6.15 -13.71 17.46
C PHE A 237 7.59 -13.29 17.13
N LEU A 238 8.11 -13.76 15.99
CA LEU A 238 9.37 -13.29 15.43
C LEU A 238 9.06 -12.27 14.33
N CYS A 239 9.27 -10.98 14.63
CA CYS A 239 8.78 -9.87 13.82
C CYS A 239 9.92 -9.21 13.04
N PHE A 240 10.16 -9.66 11.82
CA PHE A 240 11.10 -9.01 10.89
C PHE A 240 10.45 -7.74 10.31
N GLY A 241 11.08 -6.59 10.51
CA GLY A 241 10.56 -5.27 10.14
C GLY A 241 9.41 -4.79 11.02
N GLY A 242 9.08 -5.51 12.09
CA GLY A 242 8.10 -5.13 13.10
C GLY A 242 6.63 -5.26 12.69
N MET A 243 5.76 -4.78 13.59
CA MET A 243 4.32 -4.59 13.40
C MET A 243 3.93 -3.21 13.99
N PRO A 244 4.31 -2.11 13.34
CA PRO A 244 4.21 -0.78 13.92
C PRO A 244 2.75 -0.32 14.08
N ALA A 245 2.38 0.11 15.28
CA ALA A 245 1.02 0.54 15.60
C ALA A 245 0.50 1.66 14.68
N LYS A 246 1.37 2.56 14.21
CA LYS A 246 1.03 3.65 13.28
C LYS A 246 0.42 3.15 11.96
N ASN A 247 0.93 2.04 11.42
CA ASN A 247 0.42 1.49 10.17
C ASN A 247 -0.93 0.78 10.35
N THR A 248 -1.22 0.26 11.55
CA THR A 248 -2.51 -0.39 11.83
C THR A 248 -3.66 0.61 12.02
N GLN A 249 -3.35 1.90 11.99
CA GLN A 249 -4.33 2.99 11.98
C GLN A 249 -5.00 3.21 10.62
N VAL A 250 -4.51 2.54 9.57
CA VAL A 250 -4.99 2.73 8.20
C VAL A 250 -5.28 1.40 7.53
N ASN A 251 -6.22 1.41 6.57
CA ASN A 251 -6.48 0.28 5.70
C ASN A 251 -6.99 0.74 4.33
N ALA A 252 -6.60 0.06 3.26
CA ALA A 252 -7.12 0.30 1.93
C ALA A 252 -8.64 0.06 1.90
N GLY A 253 -9.38 0.94 1.23
CA GLY A 253 -10.84 0.86 1.15
C GLY A 253 -11.60 1.25 2.44
N GLY A 254 -10.89 1.52 3.54
CA GLY A 254 -11.49 1.93 4.80
C GLY A 254 -11.22 0.99 5.98
N ILE A 255 -11.55 1.47 7.17
CA ILE A 255 -11.50 0.72 8.42
C ILE A 255 -12.48 1.36 9.41
N SER A 256 -13.39 0.58 9.97
CA SER A 256 -14.37 1.08 10.94
C SER A 256 -14.03 0.70 12.38
N ARG A 257 -13.06 -0.19 12.60
CA ARG A 257 -12.62 -0.63 13.94
C ARG A 257 -11.15 -1.02 13.98
N HIS A 258 -10.39 -0.36 14.80
CA HIS A 258 -8.99 -0.66 15.04
C HIS A 258 -8.85 -1.67 16.18
N ARG A 259 -8.50 -2.92 15.87
CA ARG A 259 -8.44 -4.04 16.83
C ARG A 259 -7.06 -4.66 17.01
N THR A 260 -6.10 -4.35 16.16
CA THR A 260 -4.78 -5.00 16.14
C THR A 260 -4.06 -4.87 17.48
N ALA A 261 -4.06 -3.68 18.09
CA ALA A 261 -3.41 -3.45 19.38
C ALA A 261 -4.00 -4.31 20.50
N ASP A 262 -5.33 -4.47 20.56
CA ASP A 262 -6.00 -5.30 21.55
C ASP A 262 -5.65 -6.78 21.40
N LEU A 263 -5.60 -7.27 20.16
CA LEU A 263 -5.25 -8.65 19.87
C LEU A 263 -3.80 -8.96 20.25
N LEU A 264 -2.86 -8.07 19.93
CA LEU A 264 -1.45 -8.25 20.31
C LEU A 264 -1.26 -8.17 21.84
N ARG A 265 -1.96 -7.23 22.52
CA ARG A 265 -1.98 -7.18 24.00
C ARG A 265 -2.58 -8.46 24.60
N SER A 266 -3.64 -8.99 24.01
CA SER A 266 -4.24 -10.27 24.44
C SER A 266 -3.25 -11.43 24.28
N ALA A 267 -2.51 -11.51 23.17
CA ALA A 267 -1.44 -12.49 22.99
C ALA A 267 -0.37 -12.38 24.09
N ARG A 268 0.11 -11.15 24.34
CA ARG A 268 1.09 -10.88 25.41
C ARG A 268 0.56 -11.30 26.79
N GLY A 269 -0.68 -10.96 27.09
CA GLY A 269 -1.35 -11.33 28.36
C GLY A 269 -1.51 -12.84 28.56
N ARG A 270 -1.52 -13.63 27.48
CA ARG A 270 -1.51 -15.11 27.51
C ARG A 270 -0.10 -15.72 27.58
N GLY A 271 0.93 -14.89 27.64
CA GLY A 271 2.32 -15.32 27.75
C GLY A 271 3.07 -15.43 26.43
N ALA A 272 2.49 -14.99 25.32
CA ALA A 272 3.22 -14.88 24.06
C ALA A 272 4.40 -13.91 24.21
N ARG A 273 5.56 -14.30 23.66
CA ARG A 273 6.76 -13.49 23.60
C ARG A 273 6.88 -12.83 22.23
N PHE A 274 7.53 -11.67 22.22
CA PHE A 274 7.79 -10.92 21.00
C PHE A 274 9.29 -10.69 20.84
N ILE A 275 9.81 -10.93 19.65
CA ILE A 275 11.17 -10.58 19.24
C ILE A 275 11.05 -9.66 18.04
N LEU A 276 11.50 -8.43 18.20
CA LEU A 276 11.52 -7.41 17.16
C LEU A 276 12.88 -7.43 16.47
N VAL A 277 12.88 -7.73 15.18
CA VAL A 277 14.04 -7.61 14.30
C VAL A 277 13.84 -6.40 13.40
N SER A 278 14.33 -5.25 13.83
CA SER A 278 14.22 -3.98 13.11
C SER A 278 15.30 -3.01 13.57
N PRO A 279 15.81 -2.12 12.70
CA PRO A 279 16.68 -1.03 13.13
C PRO A 279 15.99 0.02 14.01
N LEU A 280 14.65 -0.01 14.10
CA LEU A 280 13.83 0.92 14.87
C LEU A 280 13.09 0.17 15.99
N ARG A 281 13.32 0.59 17.25
CA ARG A 281 12.69 -0.04 18.41
C ARG A 281 11.18 0.12 18.44
N ASP A 282 10.68 1.24 17.94
CA ASP A 282 9.25 1.58 17.91
C ASP A 282 8.48 1.00 16.72
N ASP A 283 9.11 0.12 15.93
CA ASP A 283 8.40 -0.72 14.98
C ASP A 283 7.58 -1.85 15.65
N LEU A 284 7.57 -1.88 16.98
CA LEU A 284 6.62 -2.64 17.78
C LEU A 284 6.25 -1.83 19.03
N ALA A 285 5.00 -1.92 19.47
CA ALA A 285 4.53 -1.17 20.63
C ALA A 285 5.28 -1.57 21.91
N ALA A 286 5.70 -0.59 22.70
CA ALA A 286 6.51 -0.81 23.90
C ALA A 286 5.83 -1.71 24.95
N GLU A 287 4.49 -1.67 25.03
CA GLU A 287 3.69 -2.50 25.95
C GLU A 287 3.76 -4.00 25.67
N LEU A 288 4.26 -4.39 24.47
CA LEU A 288 4.46 -5.81 24.15
C LEU A 288 5.76 -6.37 24.74
N ASP A 289 6.62 -5.52 25.33
CA ASP A 289 7.88 -5.90 25.98
C ASP A 289 8.72 -6.84 25.12
N ALA A 290 8.97 -6.42 23.89
CA ALA A 290 9.70 -7.21 22.91
C ALA A 290 11.21 -7.16 23.17
N GLU A 291 11.87 -8.30 23.01
CA GLU A 291 13.31 -8.31 22.81
C GLU A 291 13.65 -7.61 21.50
N TRP A 292 14.49 -6.58 21.53
CA TRP A 292 14.89 -5.82 20.36
C TRP A 292 16.24 -6.28 19.82
N LEU A 293 16.22 -6.82 18.60
CA LEU A 293 17.40 -7.13 17.81
C LEU A 293 17.48 -6.11 16.67
N ALA A 294 18.54 -5.29 16.67
CA ALA A 294 18.70 -4.19 15.74
C ALA A 294 19.73 -4.54 14.64
N PRO A 295 19.31 -5.16 13.51
CA PRO A 295 20.24 -5.48 12.42
C PRO A 295 20.63 -4.23 11.63
N VAL A 296 21.71 -4.32 10.87
CA VAL A 296 22.00 -3.36 9.80
C VAL A 296 20.83 -3.43 8.77
N PRO A 297 20.26 -2.29 8.35
CA PRO A 297 19.13 -2.30 7.40
C PRO A 297 19.45 -3.09 6.11
N GLY A 298 18.49 -3.92 5.67
CA GLY A 298 18.60 -4.73 4.46
C GLY A 298 19.43 -6.02 4.62
N THR A 299 19.76 -6.42 5.84
CA THR A 299 20.54 -7.66 6.11
C THR A 299 19.71 -8.79 6.70
N ASP A 300 18.39 -8.65 6.71
CA ASP A 300 17.45 -9.63 7.27
C ASP A 300 17.64 -11.03 6.66
N THR A 301 17.90 -11.10 5.36
CA THR A 301 18.16 -12.36 4.65
C THR A 301 19.36 -13.11 5.26
N ALA A 302 20.46 -12.42 5.55
CA ALA A 302 21.65 -13.05 6.13
C ALA A 302 21.35 -13.62 7.51
N LEU A 303 20.59 -12.89 8.35
CA LEU A 303 20.17 -13.36 9.65
C LEU A 303 19.26 -14.61 9.54
N MET A 304 18.27 -14.59 8.64
CA MET A 304 17.36 -15.72 8.41
C MET A 304 18.12 -16.96 7.93
N LEU A 305 19.06 -16.81 7.00
CA LEU A 305 19.88 -17.91 6.51
C LEU A 305 20.76 -18.51 7.61
N ALA A 306 21.28 -17.69 8.52
CA ALA A 306 22.04 -18.17 9.66
C ALA A 306 21.18 -18.91 10.68
N LEU A 307 19.93 -18.48 10.89
CA LEU A 307 18.96 -19.25 11.68
C LEU A 307 18.70 -20.60 11.03
N CYS A 308 18.51 -20.64 9.71
CA CYS A 308 18.35 -21.88 8.97
C CYS A 308 19.60 -22.79 9.08
N HIS A 309 20.80 -22.21 9.01
CA HIS A 309 22.05 -22.97 9.17
C HIS A 309 22.07 -23.72 10.50
N VAL A 310 21.83 -23.04 11.62
CA VAL A 310 21.82 -23.65 12.95
C VAL A 310 20.79 -24.77 13.04
N LEU A 311 19.58 -24.54 12.51
CA LEU A 311 18.52 -25.55 12.54
C LEU A 311 18.91 -26.81 11.76
N ILE A 312 19.51 -26.66 10.59
CA ILE A 312 19.91 -27.77 9.73
C ILE A 312 21.13 -28.49 10.34
N GLU A 313 22.18 -27.76 10.71
CA GLU A 313 23.43 -28.32 11.24
C GLU A 313 23.22 -29.10 12.54
N GLU A 314 22.35 -28.58 13.43
CA GLU A 314 22.02 -29.24 14.70
C GLU A 314 20.89 -30.29 14.57
N GLY A 315 20.34 -30.52 13.37
CA GLY A 315 19.24 -31.47 13.17
C GLY A 315 17.95 -31.08 13.90
N ARG A 316 17.71 -29.76 14.11
CA ARG A 316 16.57 -29.23 14.86
C ARG A 316 15.37 -28.84 13.99
N TYR A 317 15.47 -29.03 12.70
CA TYR A 317 14.38 -28.74 11.77
C TYR A 317 13.39 -29.90 11.68
N ASP A 318 12.16 -29.63 11.25
CA ASP A 318 11.14 -30.65 10.98
C ASP A 318 11.42 -31.33 9.64
N ALA A 319 12.19 -32.42 9.68
CA ALA A 319 12.59 -33.16 8.48
C ALA A 319 11.39 -33.81 7.76
N ASP A 320 10.34 -34.19 8.49
CA ASP A 320 9.14 -34.79 7.88
C ASP A 320 8.34 -33.73 7.11
N PHE A 321 8.18 -32.53 7.69
CA PHE A 321 7.54 -31.41 7.01
C PHE A 321 8.32 -31.02 5.75
N CYS A 322 9.64 -30.84 5.84
CA CYS A 322 10.47 -30.49 4.69
C CYS A 322 10.37 -31.53 3.57
N ARG A 323 10.38 -32.82 3.91
CA ARG A 323 10.28 -33.91 2.93
C ARG A 323 8.90 -33.98 2.27
N ARG A 324 7.81 -33.75 3.01
CA ARG A 324 6.43 -33.93 2.51
C ARG A 324 5.86 -32.68 1.85
N HIS A 325 6.22 -31.49 2.34
CA HIS A 325 5.58 -30.23 1.99
C HIS A 325 6.47 -29.26 1.23
N CYS A 326 7.79 -29.55 1.11
CA CYS A 326 8.71 -28.66 0.43
C CYS A 326 9.35 -29.32 -0.79
N GLU A 327 9.67 -28.54 -1.79
CA GLU A 327 10.46 -28.92 -2.96
C GLU A 327 11.84 -28.24 -2.88
N GLY A 328 12.89 -28.97 -3.28
CA GLY A 328 14.25 -28.44 -3.39
C GLY A 328 14.95 -28.21 -2.06
N PHE A 329 14.55 -28.89 -0.97
CA PHE A 329 15.18 -28.75 0.35
C PHE A 329 16.70 -29.03 0.31
N ASP A 330 17.13 -30.09 -0.38
CA ASP A 330 18.54 -30.49 -0.44
C ASP A 330 19.42 -29.41 -1.12
N THR A 331 18.91 -28.79 -2.17
CA THR A 331 19.59 -27.66 -2.86
C THR A 331 19.72 -26.47 -1.93
N PHE A 332 18.63 -26.08 -1.26
CA PHE A 332 18.66 -24.97 -0.29
C PHE A 332 19.58 -25.27 0.90
N ALA A 333 19.49 -26.47 1.47
CA ALA A 333 20.37 -26.90 2.57
C ALA A 333 21.85 -26.94 2.13
N GLY A 334 22.13 -27.38 0.90
CA GLY A 334 23.46 -27.33 0.30
C GLY A 334 24.05 -25.94 0.29
N TYR A 335 23.26 -24.95 -0.16
CA TYR A 335 23.65 -23.54 -0.15
C TYR A 335 23.87 -22.99 1.28
N VAL A 336 22.94 -23.27 2.20
CA VAL A 336 23.02 -22.80 3.59
C VAL A 336 24.26 -23.34 4.30
N LEU A 337 24.59 -24.61 4.06
CA LEU A 337 25.76 -25.29 4.65
C LEU A 337 27.08 -25.09 3.88
N GLY A 338 27.05 -24.36 2.75
CA GLY A 338 28.23 -24.11 1.91
C GLY A 338 28.70 -25.34 1.12
N ARG A 339 27.87 -26.35 0.91
CA ARG A 339 28.19 -27.57 0.16
C ARG A 339 28.23 -27.37 -1.35
N ASP A 340 27.66 -26.25 -1.81
CA ASP A 340 27.68 -25.79 -3.20
C ASP A 340 28.99 -25.04 -3.58
N GLY A 341 29.93 -24.91 -2.65
CA GLY A 341 31.18 -24.15 -2.82
C GLY A 341 31.07 -22.69 -2.38
N SER A 342 29.92 -22.21 -1.97
CA SER A 342 29.73 -20.90 -1.34
C SER A 342 30.15 -20.93 0.14
N ALA A 343 30.33 -19.76 0.77
CA ALA A 343 30.54 -19.68 2.21
C ALA A 343 29.31 -20.21 2.97
N ALA A 344 29.51 -21.06 3.97
CA ALA A 344 28.47 -21.52 4.88
C ALA A 344 27.83 -20.32 5.62
N LYS A 345 26.52 -20.32 5.76
CA LYS A 345 25.75 -19.20 6.34
C LYS A 345 25.73 -19.31 7.87
N THR A 346 26.92 -19.45 8.48
CA THR A 346 27.06 -19.63 9.93
C THR A 346 26.60 -18.39 10.72
N PRO A 347 26.30 -18.51 12.03
CA PRO A 347 26.04 -17.34 12.87
C PRO A 347 27.15 -16.29 12.85
N HIS A 348 28.43 -16.68 12.80
CA HIS A 348 29.57 -15.76 12.70
C HIS A 348 29.58 -15.00 11.37
N TRP A 349 29.33 -15.71 10.26
CA TRP A 349 29.19 -15.08 8.96
C TRP A 349 28.07 -14.03 8.95
N ALA A 350 26.94 -14.32 9.60
CA ALA A 350 25.81 -13.37 9.67
C ALA A 350 26.08 -12.20 10.62
N GLU A 351 26.84 -12.43 11.73
CA GLU A 351 27.23 -11.37 12.67
C GLU A 351 28.05 -10.27 11.97
N GLU A 352 28.98 -10.64 11.10
CA GLU A 352 29.79 -9.69 10.30
C GLU A 352 28.91 -8.83 9.37
N ILE A 353 27.78 -9.37 8.90
CA ILE A 353 26.88 -8.70 7.96
C ILE A 353 25.80 -7.86 8.69
N CYS A 354 25.09 -8.47 9.64
CA CYS A 354 23.91 -7.84 10.26
C CYS A 354 24.23 -7.17 11.61
N GLY A 355 25.37 -7.47 12.21
CA GLY A 355 25.78 -6.93 13.50
C GLY A 355 25.05 -7.51 14.70
N ILE A 356 24.30 -8.62 14.54
CA ILE A 356 23.70 -9.36 15.65
C ILE A 356 24.70 -10.43 16.10
N PRO A 357 25.02 -10.53 17.42
CA PRO A 357 26.01 -11.47 17.90
C PRO A 357 25.72 -12.92 17.54
N ALA A 358 26.72 -13.67 17.06
CA ALA A 358 26.57 -15.06 16.63
C ALA A 358 25.97 -15.96 17.71
N ALA A 359 26.38 -15.76 18.96
CA ALA A 359 25.82 -16.49 20.11
C ALA A 359 24.31 -16.25 20.26
N ARG A 360 23.82 -15.01 20.02
CA ARG A 360 22.39 -14.70 20.06
C ARG A 360 21.65 -15.33 18.89
N ILE A 361 22.21 -15.31 17.69
CA ILE A 361 21.64 -15.97 16.50
C ILE A 361 21.45 -17.46 16.78
N ALA A 362 22.49 -18.14 17.26
CA ALA A 362 22.43 -19.57 17.59
C ALA A 362 21.42 -19.88 18.70
N ALA A 363 21.37 -19.05 19.75
CA ALA A 363 20.38 -19.18 20.81
C ALA A 363 18.95 -18.98 20.31
N LEU A 364 18.72 -17.98 19.44
CA LEU A 364 17.43 -17.68 18.85
C LEU A 364 16.95 -18.88 17.99
N ALA A 365 17.79 -19.42 17.13
CA ALA A 365 17.42 -20.57 16.29
C ALA A 365 16.91 -21.74 17.13
N ARG A 366 17.60 -22.06 18.24
CA ARG A 366 17.20 -23.14 19.18
C ARG A 366 15.90 -22.78 19.93
N GLU A 367 15.67 -21.51 20.20
CA GLU A 367 14.45 -21.02 20.88
C GLU A 367 13.20 -21.17 20.01
N LEU A 368 13.31 -20.88 18.69
CA LEU A 368 12.19 -20.95 17.74
C LEU A 368 11.56 -22.35 17.65
N THR A 369 12.31 -23.43 17.98
CA THR A 369 11.79 -24.79 17.92
C THR A 369 11.05 -25.24 19.20
N ARG A 370 11.07 -24.45 20.28
CA ARG A 370 10.55 -24.85 21.58
C ARG A 370 9.07 -24.56 21.78
N GLN A 371 8.50 -23.74 20.92
CA GLN A 371 7.14 -23.27 21.08
C GLN A 371 6.49 -22.97 19.72
N ARG A 372 5.19 -22.67 19.74
CA ARG A 372 4.48 -22.24 18.56
C ARG A 372 4.99 -20.87 18.12
N THR A 373 5.63 -20.82 16.95
CA THR A 373 6.30 -19.62 16.44
C THR A 373 5.63 -19.12 15.17
N MET A 374 5.28 -17.83 15.17
CA MET A 374 4.84 -17.09 13.99
C MET A 374 6.00 -16.25 13.45
N VAL A 375 6.44 -16.52 12.22
CA VAL A 375 7.39 -15.70 11.48
C VAL A 375 6.62 -14.60 10.76
N SER A 376 6.61 -13.39 11.33
CA SER A 376 5.96 -12.22 10.75
C SER A 376 6.95 -11.43 9.89
N LEU A 377 6.63 -11.29 8.61
CA LEU A 377 7.48 -10.60 7.62
C LEU A 377 6.78 -9.31 7.20
N SER A 378 7.35 -8.16 7.56
CA SER A 378 6.78 -6.85 7.22
C SER A 378 6.90 -6.55 5.72
N TRP A 379 5.94 -5.80 5.17
CA TRP A 379 6.00 -5.32 3.78
C TRP A 379 7.23 -4.46 3.48
N SER A 380 7.82 -3.83 4.48
CA SER A 380 9.02 -3.01 4.31
C SER A 380 10.21 -3.79 3.77
N LEU A 381 10.36 -5.07 4.13
CA LEU A 381 11.49 -5.92 3.78
C LEU A 381 11.63 -6.09 2.26
N GLN A 382 10.52 -6.22 1.56
CA GLN A 382 10.53 -6.43 0.10
C GLN A 382 10.66 -5.13 -0.71
N ARG A 383 10.58 -3.93 -0.07
CA ARG A 383 10.75 -2.63 -0.73
C ARG A 383 12.20 -2.14 -0.72
N ALA A 384 13.12 -3.03 -0.94
CA ALA A 384 14.56 -2.79 -0.99
C ALA A 384 15.17 -3.53 -2.18
N HIS A 385 16.37 -3.16 -2.56
CA HIS A 385 17.12 -3.89 -3.59
C HIS A 385 17.19 -5.37 -3.21
N ARG A 386 16.81 -6.27 -4.12
CA ARG A 386 16.69 -7.72 -3.89
C ARG A 386 15.67 -8.10 -2.81
N GLY A 387 14.56 -7.33 -2.76
CA GLY A 387 13.51 -7.47 -1.75
C GLY A 387 12.76 -8.79 -1.76
N GLU A 388 12.87 -9.58 -2.81
CA GLU A 388 12.37 -10.96 -2.89
C GLU A 388 13.03 -11.88 -1.87
N GLN A 389 14.35 -11.67 -1.61
CA GLN A 389 15.18 -12.57 -0.83
C GLN A 389 14.78 -12.68 0.64
N PRO A 390 14.51 -11.60 1.40
CA PRO A 390 14.11 -11.72 2.79
C PRO A 390 12.75 -12.39 2.95
N LEU A 391 11.81 -12.20 1.99
CA LEU A 391 10.53 -12.90 2.04
C LEU A 391 10.72 -14.40 1.83
N TRP A 392 11.48 -14.80 0.82
CA TRP A 392 11.73 -16.23 0.54
C TRP A 392 12.51 -16.90 1.66
N ALA A 393 13.54 -16.24 2.20
CA ALA A 393 14.30 -16.77 3.35
C ALA A 393 13.44 -16.95 4.61
N GLY A 394 12.50 -16.03 4.85
CA GLY A 394 11.54 -16.15 5.95
C GLY A 394 10.56 -17.31 5.78
N ILE A 395 10.10 -17.57 4.55
CA ILE A 395 9.29 -18.76 4.22
C ILE A 395 10.11 -20.03 4.46
N ALA A 396 11.37 -20.05 4.00
CA ALA A 396 12.26 -21.20 4.22
C ALA A 396 12.48 -21.48 5.73
N LEU A 397 12.70 -20.43 6.53
CA LEU A 397 12.78 -20.55 7.99
C LEU A 397 11.51 -21.15 8.59
N ALA A 398 10.33 -20.68 8.16
CA ALA A 398 9.06 -21.23 8.62
C ALA A 398 8.84 -22.70 8.21
N CYS A 399 9.34 -23.10 7.03
CA CYS A 399 9.34 -24.51 6.60
C CYS A 399 10.20 -25.38 7.53
N LEU A 400 11.42 -24.92 7.87
CA LEU A 400 12.29 -25.65 8.78
C LEU A 400 11.69 -25.81 10.18
N LEU A 401 10.90 -24.83 10.65
CA LEU A 401 10.16 -24.96 11.91
C LEU A 401 8.99 -25.93 11.82
N GLY A 402 8.55 -26.32 10.62
CA GLY A 402 7.49 -27.29 10.41
C GLY A 402 6.12 -26.87 10.94
N GLN A 403 5.84 -25.56 11.10
CA GLN A 403 4.64 -25.08 11.76
C GLN A 403 3.62 -24.43 10.81
N ILE A 404 3.92 -24.36 9.52
CA ILE A 404 2.98 -23.86 8.51
C ILE A 404 1.72 -24.75 8.51
N GLY A 405 0.55 -24.13 8.51
CA GLY A 405 -0.74 -24.81 8.57
C GLY A 405 -1.21 -25.18 9.99
N LEU A 406 -0.46 -24.79 11.03
CA LEU A 406 -0.88 -24.96 12.41
C LEU A 406 -1.38 -23.63 13.02
N PRO A 407 -2.46 -23.64 13.84
CA PRO A 407 -2.92 -22.44 14.53
C PRO A 407 -1.78 -21.79 15.34
N GLY A 408 -1.55 -20.51 15.11
CA GLY A 408 -0.53 -19.74 15.83
C GLY A 408 0.91 -19.90 15.33
N GLY A 409 1.15 -20.76 14.32
CA GLY A 409 2.49 -20.99 13.74
C GLY A 409 2.57 -20.67 12.26
N GLY A 410 3.76 -20.88 11.68
CA GLY A 410 4.04 -20.68 10.27
C GLY A 410 4.55 -19.28 9.96
N PHE A 411 4.10 -18.71 8.85
CA PHE A 411 4.50 -17.36 8.42
C PHE A 411 3.31 -16.57 7.88
N ALA A 412 3.46 -15.26 7.81
CA ALA A 412 2.62 -14.39 7.00
C ALA A 412 3.41 -13.14 6.60
N HIS A 413 2.93 -12.47 5.54
CA HIS A 413 3.51 -11.24 5.03
C HIS A 413 2.56 -10.08 5.25
N GLY A 414 2.89 -9.22 6.24
CA GLY A 414 2.21 -7.95 6.42
C GLY A 414 1.43 -7.72 7.71
N TYR A 415 1.50 -8.60 8.73
CA TYR A 415 0.94 -8.24 10.04
C TYR A 415 1.53 -6.91 10.50
N GLY A 416 0.66 -5.99 10.91
CA GLY A 416 1.06 -4.63 11.27
C GLY A 416 1.34 -3.70 10.08
N ALA A 417 1.15 -4.13 8.83
CA ALA A 417 1.29 -3.26 7.67
C ALA A 417 0.06 -2.38 7.45
N THR A 418 -1.14 -2.90 7.72
CA THR A 418 -2.41 -2.18 7.78
C THR A 418 -3.28 -2.73 8.90
N GLY A 419 -4.31 -2.00 9.28
CA GLY A 419 -5.29 -2.47 10.28
C GLY A 419 -6.17 -3.62 9.80
N GLY A 420 -6.25 -3.83 8.49
CA GLY A 420 -7.00 -4.93 7.86
C GLY A 420 -6.23 -6.24 7.77
N THR A 421 -4.89 -6.21 7.78
CA THR A 421 -4.10 -7.45 7.64
C THR A 421 -4.26 -8.34 8.88
N GLY A 422 -4.76 -9.55 8.66
CA GLY A 422 -5.07 -10.48 9.76
C GLY A 422 -6.37 -10.15 10.50
N ALA A 423 -7.17 -9.21 10.04
CA ALA A 423 -8.55 -9.06 10.45
C ALA A 423 -9.42 -10.17 9.82
N GLY A 424 -10.55 -10.48 10.42
CA GLY A 424 -11.57 -11.32 9.81
C GLY A 424 -12.12 -10.63 8.56
N THR A 425 -12.33 -11.36 7.49
CA THR A 425 -12.87 -10.82 6.24
C THR A 425 -14.29 -11.30 5.98
N LEU A 426 -15.05 -10.47 5.28
CA LEU A 426 -16.36 -10.87 4.77
C LEU A 426 -16.20 -12.02 3.76
N PRO A 427 -17.08 -13.00 3.75
CA PRO A 427 -17.05 -14.11 2.80
C PRO A 427 -17.63 -13.73 1.42
N TYR A 428 -17.86 -12.45 1.17
CA TYR A 428 -18.45 -11.92 -0.07
C TYR A 428 -17.83 -10.57 -0.43
N LYS A 429 -17.94 -10.23 -1.71
CA LYS A 429 -17.47 -8.93 -2.23
C LYS A 429 -18.42 -7.80 -1.82
N LEU A 430 -17.90 -6.59 -1.66
CA LEU A 430 -18.68 -5.38 -1.45
C LEU A 430 -19.14 -4.76 -2.80
N PRO A 431 -20.07 -3.80 -2.81
CA PRO A 431 -20.43 -3.09 -4.03
C PRO A 431 -19.18 -2.52 -4.71
N THR A 432 -19.00 -2.76 -6.00
CA THR A 432 -17.80 -2.36 -6.74
C THR A 432 -18.19 -1.94 -8.16
N LEU A 433 -17.63 -0.79 -8.61
CA LEU A 433 -17.84 -0.31 -9.97
C LEU A 433 -17.11 -1.22 -10.96
N ASP A 434 -17.84 -1.73 -11.94
CA ASP A 434 -17.24 -2.46 -13.05
C ASP A 434 -16.40 -1.53 -13.92
N GLN A 435 -15.13 -1.87 -14.08
CA GLN A 435 -14.17 -1.09 -14.88
C GLN A 435 -14.16 -1.48 -16.36
N GLY A 436 -14.80 -2.58 -16.75
CA GLY A 436 -14.71 -3.16 -18.08
C GLY A 436 -13.36 -3.83 -18.33
N THR A 437 -13.08 -4.13 -19.61
CA THR A 437 -11.86 -4.83 -20.03
C THR A 437 -10.92 -3.87 -20.75
N ASN A 438 -9.64 -3.89 -20.39
CA ASN A 438 -8.59 -3.16 -21.10
C ASN A 438 -8.07 -4.00 -22.28
N PRO A 439 -8.31 -3.60 -23.54
CA PRO A 439 -7.81 -4.34 -24.70
C PRO A 439 -6.33 -4.09 -25.01
N VAL A 440 -5.68 -3.10 -24.37
CA VAL A 440 -4.25 -2.84 -24.55
C VAL A 440 -3.46 -3.78 -23.62
N PRO A 441 -2.59 -4.64 -24.18
CA PRO A 441 -1.81 -5.58 -23.38
C PRO A 441 -0.60 -4.95 -22.68
N ASP A 442 -0.18 -3.78 -23.12
CA ASP A 442 1.02 -3.12 -22.63
C ASP A 442 0.86 -2.71 -21.14
N PHE A 443 1.91 -2.95 -20.38
CA PHE A 443 1.96 -2.60 -18.97
C PHE A 443 3.38 -2.30 -18.51
N ILE A 444 3.48 -1.71 -17.32
CA ILE A 444 4.73 -1.58 -16.58
C ILE A 444 4.56 -2.09 -15.14
N PRO A 445 5.61 -2.61 -14.50
CA PRO A 445 5.64 -2.67 -13.05
C PRO A 445 5.45 -1.27 -12.47
N VAL A 446 4.59 -1.11 -11.45
CA VAL A 446 4.14 0.20 -10.95
C VAL A 446 5.28 1.17 -10.60
N ALA A 447 6.41 0.65 -10.13
CA ALA A 447 7.57 1.45 -9.75
C ALA A 447 8.51 1.79 -10.94
N ARG A 448 8.08 1.61 -12.19
CA ARG A 448 8.90 1.87 -13.40
C ARG A 448 8.38 3.02 -14.27
N ILE A 449 7.63 3.95 -13.69
CA ILE A 449 7.05 5.07 -14.45
C ILE A 449 8.13 5.98 -15.07
N ALA A 450 9.22 6.25 -14.35
CA ALA A 450 10.30 7.07 -14.92
C ALA A 450 11.02 6.34 -16.06
N ASP A 451 11.20 5.02 -15.97
CA ASP A 451 11.75 4.20 -17.07
C ASP A 451 10.82 4.23 -18.28
N LEU A 452 9.51 4.02 -18.09
CA LEU A 452 8.50 4.09 -19.14
C LEU A 452 8.61 5.37 -19.97
N LEU A 453 8.71 6.51 -19.29
CA LEU A 453 8.69 7.81 -19.93
C LEU A 453 10.05 8.21 -20.55
N LEU A 454 11.17 7.75 -19.98
CA LEU A 454 12.52 8.11 -20.44
C LEU A 454 13.08 7.15 -21.49
N HIS A 455 12.60 5.91 -21.53
CA HIS A 455 13.19 4.84 -22.33
C HIS A 455 12.19 4.16 -23.27
N PRO A 456 11.38 4.91 -24.05
CA PRO A 456 10.45 4.30 -25.01
C PRO A 456 11.21 3.40 -25.99
N GLY A 457 10.67 2.20 -26.25
CA GLY A 457 11.27 1.21 -27.13
C GLY A 457 12.35 0.33 -26.50
N GLU A 458 12.85 0.67 -25.31
CA GLU A 458 13.78 -0.21 -24.59
C GLU A 458 13.04 -1.41 -23.96
N THR A 459 13.79 -2.51 -23.79
CA THR A 459 13.22 -3.74 -23.21
C THR A 459 13.56 -3.86 -21.73
N PHE A 460 12.62 -4.39 -20.96
CA PHE A 460 12.82 -4.75 -19.57
C PHE A 460 12.42 -6.21 -19.30
N ALA A 461 13.06 -6.81 -18.30
CA ALA A 461 12.69 -8.15 -17.82
C ALA A 461 11.66 -8.03 -16.68
N TYR A 462 10.65 -8.90 -16.69
CA TYR A 462 9.67 -9.02 -15.64
C TYR A 462 9.08 -10.43 -15.66
N ASP A 463 9.11 -11.12 -14.52
CA ASP A 463 8.52 -12.45 -14.32
C ASP A 463 8.91 -13.47 -15.41
N GLY A 464 10.20 -13.53 -15.74
CA GLY A 464 10.76 -14.44 -16.74
C GLY A 464 10.53 -14.02 -18.20
N GLN A 465 9.81 -12.93 -18.43
CA GLN A 465 9.49 -12.42 -19.76
C GLN A 465 10.26 -11.14 -20.08
N ARG A 466 10.32 -10.80 -21.37
CA ARG A 466 10.86 -9.52 -21.86
C ARG A 466 9.72 -8.70 -22.41
N HIS A 467 9.59 -7.48 -21.92
CA HIS A 467 8.60 -6.50 -22.35
C HIS A 467 9.31 -5.28 -22.93
N THR A 468 8.55 -4.43 -23.63
CA THR A 468 9.07 -3.20 -24.25
C THR A 468 8.26 -2.01 -23.74
N TYR A 469 8.92 -0.96 -23.30
CA TYR A 469 8.25 0.28 -22.92
C TYR A 469 7.57 0.92 -24.13
N PRO A 470 6.23 1.14 -24.11
CA PRO A 470 5.58 1.91 -25.17
C PRO A 470 5.98 3.38 -25.13
N ASP A 471 5.82 4.07 -26.25
CA ASP A 471 6.06 5.51 -26.36
C ASP A 471 4.83 6.28 -25.87
N ILE A 472 4.85 6.70 -24.61
CA ILE A 472 3.74 7.41 -23.96
C ILE A 472 3.72 8.86 -24.42
N ARG A 473 2.60 9.27 -24.99
CA ARG A 473 2.33 10.65 -25.43
C ARG A 473 1.43 11.39 -24.47
N LEU A 474 0.55 10.70 -23.78
CA LEU A 474 -0.36 11.31 -22.83
C LEU A 474 -0.35 10.51 -21.50
N VAL A 475 -0.17 11.22 -20.40
CA VAL A 475 -0.34 10.69 -19.05
C VAL A 475 -1.63 11.26 -18.48
N HIS A 476 -2.60 10.41 -18.12
CA HIS A 476 -3.83 10.82 -17.46
C HIS A 476 -3.86 10.24 -16.06
N TRP A 477 -3.81 11.10 -15.05
CA TRP A 477 -3.66 10.72 -13.65
C TRP A 477 -4.87 11.16 -12.83
N ALA A 478 -5.50 10.21 -12.11
CA ALA A 478 -6.56 10.49 -11.15
C ALA A 478 -6.36 9.68 -9.88
N GLY A 479 -6.26 10.36 -8.73
CA GLY A 479 -5.95 9.74 -7.44
C GLY A 479 -4.53 9.24 -7.31
N GLY A 480 -3.85 9.65 -6.25
CA GLY A 480 -2.44 9.36 -6.01
C GLY A 480 -1.50 10.43 -6.56
N ASN A 481 -0.25 10.39 -6.11
CA ASN A 481 0.70 11.49 -6.35
C ASN A 481 2.11 10.96 -6.55
N PRO A 482 2.56 10.75 -7.82
CA PRO A 482 3.87 10.19 -8.12
C PRO A 482 5.02 11.02 -7.54
N PHE A 483 4.95 12.35 -7.51
CA PHE A 483 6.00 13.18 -6.93
C PHE A 483 6.17 13.07 -5.41
N HIS A 484 5.22 12.42 -4.72
CA HIS A 484 5.33 12.10 -3.30
C HIS A 484 5.62 10.62 -3.05
N HIS A 485 5.47 9.78 -4.06
CA HIS A 485 5.48 8.33 -3.91
C HIS A 485 6.65 7.66 -4.64
N HIS A 486 7.06 8.18 -5.80
CA HIS A 486 8.11 7.64 -6.63
C HIS A 486 9.50 8.13 -6.18
N GLN A 487 10.51 7.29 -6.37
CA GLN A 487 11.91 7.56 -6.01
C GLN A 487 12.61 8.46 -7.04
N ASP A 488 13.76 9.03 -6.67
CA ASP A 488 14.58 9.91 -7.52
C ASP A 488 13.74 11.00 -8.21
N LEU A 489 13.28 11.95 -7.40
CA LEU A 489 12.40 13.02 -7.90
C LEU A 489 13.05 13.86 -8.99
N GLY A 490 14.39 13.97 -9.02
CA GLY A 490 15.12 14.61 -10.10
C GLY A 490 14.96 13.88 -11.43
N ARG A 491 15.02 12.53 -11.40
CA ARG A 491 14.76 11.68 -12.54
C ARG A 491 13.30 11.74 -12.97
N LEU A 492 12.37 11.68 -12.01
CA LEU A 492 10.93 11.75 -12.27
C LEU A 492 10.54 13.07 -12.96
N ARG A 493 11.10 14.22 -12.55
CA ARG A 493 10.88 15.52 -13.23
C ARG A 493 11.27 15.45 -14.71
N ARG A 494 12.45 14.91 -15.02
CA ARG A 494 12.87 14.73 -16.41
C ARG A 494 11.94 13.79 -17.17
N ALA A 495 11.43 12.75 -16.51
CA ALA A 495 10.47 11.81 -17.08
C ALA A 495 9.14 12.51 -17.44
N PHE A 496 8.57 13.29 -16.51
CA PHE A 496 7.32 14.00 -16.74
C PHE A 496 7.45 15.15 -17.78
N ALA A 497 8.66 15.58 -18.13
CA ALA A 497 8.91 16.50 -19.22
C ALA A 497 8.79 15.88 -20.62
N ARG A 498 8.66 14.54 -20.74
CA ARG A 498 8.71 13.81 -22.00
C ARG A 498 7.35 13.63 -22.72
N PRO A 499 6.23 13.34 -22.05
CA PRO A 499 4.94 13.21 -22.72
C PRO A 499 4.52 14.49 -23.44
N ASP A 500 3.68 14.36 -24.47
CA ASP A 500 3.08 15.52 -25.14
C ASP A 500 2.15 16.28 -24.17
N THR A 501 1.42 15.52 -23.32
CA THR A 501 0.44 16.09 -22.39
C THR A 501 0.38 15.28 -21.10
N VAL A 502 0.29 15.99 -19.97
CA VAL A 502 0.07 15.42 -18.63
C VAL A 502 -1.22 16.01 -18.04
N VAL A 503 -2.15 15.17 -17.66
CA VAL A 503 -3.46 15.52 -17.10
C VAL A 503 -3.56 14.99 -15.68
N VAL A 504 -4.04 15.80 -14.75
CA VAL A 504 -4.20 15.42 -13.34
C VAL A 504 -5.56 15.87 -12.83
N HIS A 505 -6.29 14.94 -12.19
CA HIS A 505 -7.44 15.26 -11.37
C HIS A 505 -6.98 15.39 -9.92
N GLU A 506 -7.05 16.59 -9.35
CA GLU A 506 -6.45 16.84 -8.04
C GLU A 506 -7.26 17.89 -7.24
N PRO A 507 -7.60 17.62 -5.98
CA PRO A 507 -8.25 18.62 -5.14
C PRO A 507 -7.29 19.73 -4.68
N HIS A 508 -5.99 19.47 -4.64
CA HIS A 508 -4.98 20.38 -4.08
C HIS A 508 -3.82 20.63 -5.06
N TRP A 509 -3.13 21.76 -4.90
CA TRP A 509 -1.93 22.09 -5.67
C TRP A 509 -0.73 21.25 -5.17
N THR A 510 -0.74 19.97 -5.49
CA THR A 510 0.37 19.05 -5.21
C THR A 510 1.52 19.24 -6.18
N ALA A 511 2.69 18.68 -5.87
CA ALA A 511 3.81 18.70 -6.81
C ALA A 511 3.47 18.02 -8.15
N THR A 512 2.59 17.04 -8.17
CA THR A 512 2.12 16.43 -9.43
C THR A 512 1.25 17.40 -10.22
N ALA A 513 0.37 18.15 -9.56
CA ALA A 513 -0.43 19.20 -10.21
C ALA A 513 0.46 20.27 -10.83
N HIS A 514 1.50 20.75 -10.13
CA HIS A 514 2.47 21.68 -10.69
C HIS A 514 3.23 21.15 -11.92
N HIS A 515 3.38 19.84 -12.07
CA HIS A 515 4.05 19.22 -13.23
C HIS A 515 3.06 18.73 -14.30
N ALA A 516 1.79 19.14 -14.25
CA ALA A 516 0.77 18.80 -15.24
C ALA A 516 0.52 19.94 -16.23
N ASP A 517 -0.01 19.60 -17.42
CA ASP A 517 -0.52 20.56 -18.39
C ASP A 517 -1.99 20.92 -18.11
N PHE A 518 -2.78 19.93 -17.66
CA PHE A 518 -4.17 20.12 -17.24
C PHE A 518 -4.30 19.75 -15.77
N VAL A 519 -4.80 20.69 -14.97
CA VAL A 519 -5.14 20.45 -13.56
C VAL A 519 -6.64 20.62 -13.40
N LEU A 520 -7.34 19.50 -13.22
CA LEU A 520 -8.80 19.47 -13.11
C LEU A 520 -9.21 19.36 -11.65
N PRO A 521 -9.94 20.35 -11.10
CA PRO A 521 -10.31 20.39 -9.69
C PRO A 521 -11.27 19.25 -9.33
N ALA A 522 -10.78 18.32 -8.52
CA ALA A 522 -11.56 17.18 -8.03
C ALA A 522 -12.17 17.45 -6.64
N THR A 523 -13.37 16.93 -6.39
CA THR A 523 -13.98 16.97 -5.06
C THR A 523 -13.30 16.03 -4.09
N THR A 524 -13.26 16.39 -2.82
CA THR A 524 -12.94 15.46 -1.72
C THR A 524 -14.14 14.58 -1.38
N THR A 525 -13.95 13.57 -0.53
CA THR A 525 -15.04 12.68 -0.09
C THR A 525 -16.15 13.40 0.69
N LEU A 526 -15.86 14.57 1.29
CA LEU A 526 -16.82 15.37 2.04
C LEU A 526 -17.76 16.20 1.14
N GLU A 527 -17.36 16.41 -0.12
CA GLU A 527 -18.04 17.28 -1.10
C GLU A 527 -18.92 16.49 -2.07
N ARG A 528 -19.06 15.18 -1.89
CA ARG A 528 -19.85 14.27 -2.74
C ARG A 528 -20.51 13.16 -1.95
N GLU A 529 -21.46 12.46 -2.57
CA GLU A 529 -22.10 11.28 -1.99
C GLU A 529 -21.34 10.01 -2.39
N ASP A 530 -21.22 9.02 -1.48
CA ASP A 530 -20.59 7.74 -1.78
C ASP A 530 -21.08 6.62 -0.84
N ILE A 531 -20.64 5.39 -1.06
CA ILE A 531 -20.79 4.24 -0.16
C ILE A 531 -19.40 3.92 0.39
N GLY A 532 -19.25 3.87 1.70
CA GLY A 532 -18.02 3.49 2.39
C GLY A 532 -18.07 2.07 2.94
N GLY A 533 -16.95 1.40 3.00
CA GLY A 533 -16.78 0.08 3.61
C GLY A 533 -15.68 -0.74 2.96
N ALA A 534 -15.00 -1.54 3.77
CA ALA A 534 -13.96 -2.49 3.36
C ALA A 534 -14.38 -3.92 3.73
N LYS A 535 -13.74 -4.92 3.14
CA LYS A 535 -14.08 -6.34 3.39
C LYS A 535 -13.80 -6.80 4.84
N GLN A 536 -13.13 -5.99 5.63
CA GLN A 536 -12.90 -6.19 7.05
C GLN A 536 -13.87 -5.40 7.94
N ASP A 537 -14.76 -4.62 7.35
CA ASP A 537 -15.71 -3.78 8.08
C ASP A 537 -16.95 -4.55 8.54
N THR A 538 -17.63 -3.98 9.52
CA THR A 538 -18.86 -4.55 10.09
C THR A 538 -20.11 -3.82 9.63
N ALA A 539 -19.97 -2.80 8.79
CA ALA A 539 -21.07 -2.03 8.23
C ALA A 539 -20.68 -1.37 6.91
N LEU A 540 -21.65 -1.24 5.98
CA LEU A 540 -21.60 -0.24 4.93
C LEU A 540 -22.07 1.10 5.48
N ILE A 541 -21.46 2.18 4.99
CA ILE A 541 -21.72 3.55 5.41
C ILE A 541 -22.27 4.33 4.21
N ALA A 542 -23.41 4.99 4.38
CA ALA A 542 -23.91 5.96 3.42
C ALA A 542 -23.20 7.29 3.67
N MET A 543 -22.26 7.64 2.81
CA MET A 543 -21.47 8.86 2.90
C MET A 543 -22.25 9.98 2.21
N HIS A 544 -22.97 10.75 3.00
CA HIS A 544 -23.70 11.92 2.48
C HIS A 544 -22.73 13.08 2.23
N ARG A 545 -23.03 13.91 1.23
CA ARG A 545 -22.31 15.16 1.04
C ARG A 545 -22.47 16.05 2.28
N VAL A 546 -21.36 16.50 2.83
CA VAL A 546 -21.29 17.34 4.04
C VAL A 546 -21.13 18.81 3.70
N ALA A 547 -20.36 19.12 2.66
CA ALA A 547 -20.06 20.46 2.22
C ALA A 547 -20.31 20.61 0.71
N ASP A 548 -20.57 21.83 0.28
CA ASP A 548 -20.59 22.12 -1.15
C ASP A 548 -19.16 22.06 -1.72
N PRO A 549 -19.00 21.68 -3.00
CA PRO A 549 -17.71 21.69 -3.67
C PRO A 549 -17.00 23.05 -3.54
N VAL A 550 -15.72 23.02 -3.21
CA VAL A 550 -14.90 24.24 -3.12
C VAL A 550 -14.61 24.74 -4.54
N GLY A 551 -14.88 26.02 -4.79
CA GLY A 551 -14.75 26.60 -6.14
C GLY A 551 -15.66 25.89 -7.15
N GLU A 552 -15.10 25.51 -8.29
CA GLU A 552 -15.78 24.80 -9.36
C GLU A 552 -15.45 23.30 -9.41
N ALA A 553 -15.00 22.72 -8.27
CA ALA A 553 -14.59 21.31 -8.22
C ALA A 553 -15.75 20.37 -8.63
N ARG A 554 -15.41 19.37 -9.42
CA ARG A 554 -16.33 18.29 -9.84
C ARG A 554 -15.79 16.94 -9.35
N ASP A 555 -16.67 15.99 -9.10
CA ASP A 555 -16.22 14.62 -8.86
C ASP A 555 -15.66 13.97 -10.14
N ASP A 556 -14.77 12.99 -9.98
CA ASP A 556 -14.12 12.31 -11.11
C ASP A 556 -15.12 11.72 -12.10
N TYR A 557 -16.25 11.20 -11.59
CA TYR A 557 -17.30 10.65 -12.44
C TYR A 557 -17.89 11.73 -13.36
N ARG A 558 -18.14 12.93 -12.85
CA ARG A 558 -18.67 14.05 -13.63
C ARG A 558 -17.65 14.52 -14.66
N ILE A 559 -16.39 14.70 -14.29
CA ILE A 559 -15.31 15.10 -15.20
C ILE A 559 -15.20 14.11 -16.36
N LEU A 560 -15.13 12.82 -16.02
CA LEU A 560 -14.97 11.74 -17.00
C LEU A 560 -16.25 11.50 -17.82
N SER A 561 -17.43 11.79 -17.29
CA SER A 561 -18.70 11.76 -18.06
C SER A 561 -18.74 12.84 -19.13
N ASP A 562 -18.33 14.05 -18.78
CA ASP A 562 -18.26 15.17 -19.72
C ASP A 562 -17.24 14.87 -20.85
N LEU A 563 -16.05 14.36 -20.52
CA LEU A 563 -15.06 13.90 -21.51
C LEU A 563 -15.59 12.74 -22.35
N ALA A 564 -16.26 11.76 -21.75
CA ALA A 564 -16.83 10.62 -22.46
C ALA A 564 -17.93 11.04 -23.45
N ALA A 565 -18.69 12.07 -23.12
CA ALA A 565 -19.71 12.63 -24.00
C ALA A 565 -19.06 13.29 -25.23
N GLU A 566 -18.04 14.14 -25.03
CA GLU A 566 -17.31 14.80 -26.12
C GLU A 566 -16.60 13.78 -27.05
N LEU A 567 -16.13 12.66 -26.50
CA LEU A 567 -15.46 11.59 -27.24
C LEU A 567 -16.41 10.53 -27.81
N GLY A 568 -17.74 10.71 -27.69
CA GLY A 568 -18.75 9.82 -28.25
C GLY A 568 -18.93 8.47 -27.52
N VAL A 569 -18.33 8.29 -26.34
CA VAL A 569 -18.44 7.07 -25.53
C VAL A 569 -19.28 7.27 -24.23
N GLY A 570 -20.00 8.39 -24.14
CA GLY A 570 -20.77 8.78 -22.95
C GLY A 570 -21.74 7.71 -22.44
N HIS A 571 -22.51 7.07 -23.34
CA HIS A 571 -23.41 6.00 -22.92
C HIS A 571 -22.67 4.73 -22.42
N ALA A 572 -21.56 4.38 -23.03
CA ALA A 572 -20.76 3.23 -22.61
C ALA A 572 -20.19 3.45 -21.18
N PHE A 573 -19.75 4.66 -20.89
CA PHE A 573 -19.23 5.02 -19.58
C PHE A 573 -20.32 5.14 -18.52
N THR A 574 -21.39 5.93 -18.79
CA THR A 574 -22.42 6.25 -17.80
C THR A 574 -23.53 5.21 -17.70
N GLN A 575 -23.78 4.44 -18.76
CA GLN A 575 -24.96 3.56 -18.90
C GLN A 575 -26.29 4.30 -18.63
N GLY A 576 -26.32 5.61 -18.92
CA GLY A 576 -27.48 6.47 -18.70
C GLY A 576 -27.78 6.81 -17.23
N ARG A 577 -26.84 6.57 -16.32
CA ARG A 577 -26.99 6.88 -14.89
C ARG A 577 -26.20 8.13 -14.52
N ASP A 578 -26.73 8.90 -13.60
CA ASP A 578 -25.98 9.90 -12.82
C ASP A 578 -25.30 9.24 -11.60
N ALA A 579 -24.57 9.99 -10.82
CA ALA A 579 -23.85 9.49 -9.64
C ALA A 579 -24.81 8.81 -8.65
N ARG A 580 -25.98 9.41 -8.40
CA ARG A 580 -26.99 8.84 -7.49
C ARG A 580 -27.56 7.52 -8.02
N GLY A 581 -27.87 7.47 -9.30
CA GLY A 581 -28.33 6.25 -9.98
C GLY A 581 -27.30 5.13 -9.93
N TRP A 582 -25.99 5.46 -9.97
CA TRP A 582 -24.93 4.48 -9.79
C TRP A 582 -24.85 3.97 -8.35
N LEU A 583 -24.94 4.83 -7.34
CA LEU A 583 -24.94 4.39 -5.93
C LEU A 583 -26.10 3.44 -5.63
N GLU A 584 -27.31 3.78 -6.13
CA GLU A 584 -28.49 2.90 -6.00
C GLU A 584 -28.28 1.57 -6.74
N HIS A 585 -27.78 1.62 -7.97
CA HIS A 585 -27.52 0.42 -8.78
C HIS A 585 -26.47 -0.48 -8.13
N LEU A 586 -25.36 0.06 -7.67
CA LEU A 586 -24.28 -0.73 -7.02
C LEU A 586 -24.78 -1.41 -5.76
N TYR A 587 -25.52 -0.70 -4.92
CA TYR A 587 -26.06 -1.27 -3.68
C TYR A 587 -27.11 -2.36 -3.96
N GLU A 588 -28.10 -2.08 -4.83
CA GLU A 588 -29.18 -3.02 -5.10
C GLU A 588 -28.69 -4.26 -5.86
N SER A 589 -27.81 -4.10 -6.85
CA SER A 589 -27.25 -5.24 -7.56
C SER A 589 -26.41 -6.12 -6.64
N TRP A 590 -25.62 -5.50 -5.75
CA TRP A 590 -24.84 -6.21 -4.74
C TRP A 590 -25.77 -6.96 -3.77
N ARG A 591 -26.76 -6.28 -3.19
CA ARG A 591 -27.71 -6.85 -2.22
C ARG A 591 -28.47 -8.06 -2.81
N GLN A 592 -28.93 -7.93 -4.07
CA GLN A 592 -29.64 -9.00 -4.77
C GLN A 592 -28.75 -10.16 -5.21
N GLY A 593 -27.46 -9.92 -5.41
CA GLY A 593 -26.48 -10.94 -5.78
C GLY A 593 -25.91 -11.73 -4.60
N LEU A 594 -26.19 -11.31 -3.35
CA LEU A 594 -25.73 -12.02 -2.18
C LEU A 594 -26.59 -13.23 -1.83
N PRO A 595 -26.01 -14.29 -1.24
CA PRO A 595 -26.78 -15.33 -0.57
C PRO A 595 -27.72 -14.72 0.48
N PRO A 596 -28.96 -15.26 0.64
CA PRO A 596 -29.96 -14.66 1.53
C PRO A 596 -29.49 -14.44 2.97
N GLU A 597 -28.60 -15.29 3.49
CA GLU A 597 -28.04 -15.17 4.85
C GLU A 597 -27.13 -13.97 5.04
N TYR A 598 -26.60 -13.40 3.95
CA TYR A 598 -25.72 -12.23 3.98
C TYR A 598 -26.39 -10.95 3.48
N ALA A 599 -27.45 -11.07 2.67
CA ALA A 599 -28.13 -9.92 2.09
C ALA A 599 -28.78 -9.06 3.18
N PRO A 600 -28.53 -7.73 3.18
CA PRO A 600 -29.30 -6.82 4.01
C PRO A 600 -30.79 -6.85 3.65
N GLU A 601 -31.65 -6.69 4.65
CA GLU A 601 -33.11 -6.54 4.43
C GLU A 601 -33.44 -5.16 3.89
N GLU A 602 -32.64 -4.16 4.26
CA GLU A 602 -32.83 -2.76 3.90
C GLU A 602 -32.59 -2.54 2.40
N ASP A 603 -33.55 -1.93 1.74
CA ASP A 603 -33.36 -1.38 0.40
C ASP A 603 -32.45 -0.14 0.43
N PHE A 604 -32.02 0.32 -0.73
CA PHE A 604 -31.13 1.47 -0.84
C PHE A 604 -31.67 2.72 -0.13
N LYS A 605 -32.96 3.01 -0.25
CA LYS A 605 -33.56 4.19 0.38
C LYS A 605 -33.55 4.13 1.90
N THR A 606 -33.78 2.94 2.44
CA THR A 606 -33.74 2.68 3.89
C THR A 606 -32.30 2.76 4.40
N PHE A 607 -31.34 2.08 3.73
CA PHE A 607 -29.91 2.17 4.02
C PHE A 607 -29.43 3.62 4.01
N TRP A 608 -29.76 4.35 2.95
CA TRP A 608 -29.33 5.73 2.77
C TRP A 608 -29.83 6.66 3.86
N ARG A 609 -31.09 6.51 4.26
CA ARG A 609 -31.70 7.28 5.36
C ARG A 609 -31.11 6.91 6.71
N ALA A 610 -30.87 5.62 6.94
CA ALA A 610 -30.28 5.14 8.18
C ALA A 610 -28.80 5.52 8.34
N GLY A 611 -28.10 5.83 7.24
CA GLY A 611 -26.67 6.16 7.19
C GLY A 611 -25.74 4.96 7.29
N ARG A 612 -26.24 3.81 7.73
CA ARG A 612 -25.43 2.58 7.90
C ARG A 612 -26.31 1.34 7.77
N VAL A 613 -25.71 0.25 7.28
CA VAL A 613 -26.28 -1.09 7.32
C VAL A 613 -25.23 -2.09 7.84
N PRO A 614 -25.60 -2.96 8.80
CA PRO A 614 -24.64 -3.94 9.33
C PRO A 614 -24.32 -5.00 8.28
N LEU A 615 -23.03 -5.36 8.22
CA LEU A 615 -22.53 -6.48 7.42
C LEU A 615 -22.44 -7.72 8.31
N ARG A 616 -22.98 -8.83 7.83
CA ARG A 616 -22.89 -10.11 8.52
C ARG A 616 -21.57 -10.76 8.18
N SER A 617 -20.67 -10.88 9.17
CA SER A 617 -19.40 -11.58 9.02
C SER A 617 -19.42 -12.89 9.77
N LEU A 618 -18.95 -13.96 9.13
CA LEU A 618 -18.64 -15.19 9.83
C LEU A 618 -17.34 -14.98 10.60
N ARG A 619 -17.26 -15.55 11.82
CA ARG A 619 -16.03 -15.59 12.59
C ARG A 619 -15.09 -16.57 11.90
N GLU A 620 -14.13 -16.10 11.14
CA GLU A 620 -13.13 -16.98 10.52
C GLU A 620 -12.17 -17.53 11.60
N GLN A 621 -12.20 -18.86 11.77
CA GLN A 621 -11.18 -19.59 12.51
C GLN A 621 -10.18 -20.27 11.54
N ARG A 622 -9.98 -19.69 10.39
CA ARG A 622 -9.14 -20.24 9.34
C ARG A 622 -7.66 -20.17 9.73
N THR A 623 -6.95 -21.26 9.52
CA THR A 623 -5.49 -21.28 9.55
C THR A 623 -4.97 -21.39 8.11
N LEU A 624 -4.09 -20.47 7.73
CA LEU A 624 -3.47 -20.48 6.40
C LEU A 624 -2.79 -21.82 6.13
N TYR A 625 -3.10 -22.44 5.00
CA TYR A 625 -2.55 -23.72 4.54
C TYR A 625 -2.83 -24.94 5.45
N ALA A 626 -3.88 -24.93 6.28
CA ALA A 626 -4.22 -26.05 7.15
C ALA A 626 -4.55 -27.33 6.36
N GLY A 627 -5.31 -27.23 5.26
CA GLY A 627 -5.61 -28.36 4.37
C GLY A 627 -4.36 -28.93 3.71
N PHE A 628 -3.50 -28.07 3.17
CA PHE A 628 -2.21 -28.46 2.58
C PHE A 628 -1.32 -29.18 3.60
N ARG A 629 -1.26 -28.69 4.85
CA ARG A 629 -0.51 -29.37 5.90
C ARG A 629 -1.07 -30.76 6.23
N ALA A 630 -2.38 -30.89 6.29
CA ALA A 630 -3.02 -32.15 6.62
C ALA A 630 -2.75 -33.23 5.55
N ASP A 631 -2.94 -32.86 4.30
CA ASP A 631 -2.68 -33.74 3.16
C ASP A 631 -2.29 -32.91 1.91
N PRO A 632 -0.98 -32.76 1.62
CA PRO A 632 -0.53 -32.00 0.45
C PRO A 632 -0.91 -32.68 -0.89
N GLY A 633 -1.27 -33.97 -0.87
CA GLY A 633 -1.77 -34.67 -2.06
C GLY A 633 -3.23 -34.34 -2.36
N ALA A 634 -4.06 -34.17 -1.31
CA ALA A 634 -5.47 -33.84 -1.45
C ALA A 634 -5.71 -32.31 -1.62
N ALA A 635 -4.83 -31.50 -1.05
CA ALA A 635 -4.89 -30.04 -1.14
C ALA A 635 -3.51 -29.46 -1.51
N PRO A 636 -3.01 -29.71 -2.74
CA PRO A 636 -1.72 -29.20 -3.18
C PRO A 636 -1.75 -27.68 -3.31
N LEU A 637 -0.58 -27.06 -3.18
CA LEU A 637 -0.41 -25.65 -3.54
C LEU A 637 -0.40 -25.49 -5.07
N PRO A 638 -0.80 -24.33 -5.60
CA PRO A 638 -0.79 -24.10 -7.05
C PRO A 638 0.62 -23.76 -7.58
N THR A 639 1.63 -24.46 -7.10
CA THR A 639 3.02 -24.43 -7.58
C THR A 639 3.27 -25.60 -8.54
N PRO A 640 4.34 -25.59 -9.36
CA PRO A 640 4.66 -26.71 -10.24
C PRO A 640 4.82 -28.07 -9.53
N SER A 641 5.36 -28.08 -8.30
CA SER A 641 5.53 -29.30 -7.50
C SER A 641 4.31 -29.67 -6.64
N GLY A 642 3.31 -28.78 -6.55
CA GLY A 642 2.24 -28.89 -5.57
C GLY A 642 2.68 -28.62 -4.13
N ARG A 643 3.90 -28.14 -3.90
CA ARG A 643 4.56 -27.93 -2.61
C ARG A 643 5.12 -26.51 -2.48
N ILE A 644 5.67 -26.18 -1.31
CA ILE A 644 6.42 -24.94 -1.11
C ILE A 644 7.79 -25.07 -1.79
N GLU A 645 8.09 -24.16 -2.70
CA GLU A 645 9.34 -24.18 -3.48
C GLU A 645 10.47 -23.53 -2.68
N LEU A 646 11.30 -24.32 -1.99
CA LEU A 646 12.57 -23.85 -1.40
C LEU A 646 13.65 -23.70 -2.48
N TYR A 647 13.49 -24.40 -3.59
CA TYR A 647 14.18 -24.17 -4.85
C TYR A 647 13.12 -24.17 -5.95
N SER A 648 13.01 -23.05 -6.66
CA SER A 648 12.10 -22.92 -7.80
C SER A 648 12.88 -23.12 -9.09
N ALA A 649 12.65 -24.25 -9.76
CA ALA A 649 13.22 -24.52 -11.07
C ALA A 649 12.76 -23.48 -12.10
N THR A 650 11.58 -22.92 -11.95
CA THR A 650 11.05 -21.86 -12.80
C THR A 650 11.88 -20.59 -12.68
N ILE A 651 12.09 -20.06 -11.47
CA ILE A 651 12.93 -18.86 -11.27
C ILE A 651 14.37 -19.13 -11.72
N ALA A 652 14.91 -20.30 -11.38
CA ALA A 652 16.28 -20.69 -11.81
C ALA A 652 16.44 -20.67 -13.33
N SER A 653 15.41 -21.09 -14.07
CA SER A 653 15.42 -21.11 -15.54
C SER A 653 15.51 -19.72 -16.19
N TYR A 654 15.14 -18.65 -15.46
CA TYR A 654 15.22 -17.27 -15.95
C TYR A 654 16.67 -16.75 -16.01
N GLY A 655 17.59 -17.39 -15.28
CA GLY A 655 19.02 -17.01 -15.28
C GLY A 655 19.29 -15.63 -14.68
N TYR A 656 18.46 -15.19 -13.72
CA TYR A 656 18.62 -13.91 -13.04
C TYR A 656 19.65 -14.03 -11.91
N ASP A 657 20.75 -13.26 -11.99
CA ASP A 657 21.78 -13.19 -10.94
C ASP A 657 21.32 -12.39 -9.70
N ASP A 658 20.31 -11.52 -9.87
CA ASP A 658 19.69 -10.71 -8.83
C ASP A 658 18.48 -11.39 -8.15
N CYS A 659 18.03 -12.54 -8.68
CA CYS A 659 17.03 -13.41 -8.06
C CYS A 659 17.26 -14.87 -8.50
N PRO A 660 18.17 -15.61 -7.84
CA PRO A 660 18.45 -17.00 -8.15
C PRO A 660 17.29 -17.91 -7.75
N GLY A 661 17.36 -19.21 -8.13
CA GLY A 661 16.31 -20.20 -7.92
C GLY A 661 16.03 -20.60 -6.47
N HIS A 662 16.67 -20.01 -5.48
CA HIS A 662 16.45 -20.25 -4.05
C HIS A 662 16.76 -18.98 -3.25
N PRO A 663 16.32 -18.89 -1.97
CA PRO A 663 16.70 -17.76 -1.11
C PRO A 663 18.21 -17.65 -1.00
N ALA A 664 18.77 -16.49 -1.29
CA ALA A 664 20.20 -16.26 -1.29
C ALA A 664 20.57 -14.90 -0.69
N TRP A 665 21.71 -14.84 -0.03
CA TRP A 665 22.32 -13.58 0.34
C TRP A 665 23.09 -13.00 -0.85
N LEU A 666 22.63 -11.86 -1.31
CA LEU A 666 23.24 -11.10 -2.38
C LEU A 666 23.71 -9.77 -1.77
N PRO A 667 25.03 -9.53 -1.66
CA PRO A 667 25.53 -8.33 -1.00
C PRO A 667 25.05 -7.06 -1.71
N PRO A 668 24.69 -6.00 -0.96
CA PRO A 668 24.24 -4.75 -1.54
C PRO A 668 25.36 -4.12 -2.36
N GLU A 669 25.01 -3.48 -3.47
CA GLU A 669 25.94 -2.69 -4.24
C GLU A 669 26.38 -1.44 -3.44
N PRO A 670 27.66 -1.04 -3.52
CA PRO A 670 28.10 0.19 -2.89
C PRO A 670 27.36 1.39 -3.52
N PRO A 671 26.93 2.37 -2.70
CA PRO A 671 26.17 3.52 -3.20
C PRO A 671 26.98 4.36 -4.21
N ASP A 672 28.26 4.47 -3.99
CA ASP A 672 29.21 5.15 -4.86
C ASP A 672 30.50 4.32 -4.92
N PRO A 673 30.72 3.57 -6.02
CA PRO A 673 31.94 2.80 -6.20
C PRO A 673 33.23 3.67 -6.20
N GLY A 674 33.12 4.94 -6.61
CA GLY A 674 34.24 5.88 -6.66
C GLY A 674 34.62 6.48 -5.30
N CYS A 675 33.71 6.45 -4.32
CA CYS A 675 33.93 6.99 -2.98
C CYS A 675 33.25 6.12 -1.90
N PRO A 676 33.78 4.93 -1.62
CA PRO A 676 33.23 4.07 -0.57
C PRO A 676 33.28 4.80 0.78
N GLY A 677 32.15 4.98 1.44
CA GLY A 677 32.07 5.68 2.71
C GLY A 677 31.60 7.14 2.63
N ALA A 678 31.39 7.71 1.45
CA ALA A 678 30.80 9.05 1.31
C ALA A 678 29.41 9.17 1.91
N TYR A 679 28.66 8.06 2.02
CA TYR A 679 27.29 7.98 2.54
C TYR A 679 27.20 6.89 3.60
N PRO A 680 27.74 7.14 4.84
CA PRO A 680 27.90 6.09 5.85
C PRO A 680 26.61 5.70 6.56
N LEU A 681 25.58 6.57 6.57
CA LEU A 681 24.32 6.32 7.26
C LEU A 681 23.31 5.56 6.38
N HIS A 682 22.54 4.68 7.02
CA HIS A 682 21.40 4.04 6.40
C HIS A 682 20.13 4.89 6.65
N LEU A 683 19.52 5.38 5.60
CA LEU A 683 18.19 5.99 5.67
C LEU A 683 17.12 4.91 5.61
N VAL A 684 16.15 4.97 6.54
CA VAL A 684 14.89 4.21 6.50
C VAL A 684 13.77 5.20 6.19
N ALA A 685 13.17 5.05 5.01
CA ALA A 685 12.04 5.87 4.55
C ALA A 685 10.74 5.09 4.75
N ASN A 686 10.09 5.27 5.90
CA ASN A 686 8.87 4.56 6.28
C ASN A 686 7.64 5.50 6.36
N ASN A 687 6.46 4.95 6.66
CA ASN A 687 5.26 5.77 6.84
C ASN A 687 5.34 6.65 8.10
N PRO A 688 4.83 7.90 8.03
CA PRO A 688 4.69 8.74 9.21
C PRO A 688 3.55 8.27 10.13
N PRO A 689 3.60 8.61 11.43
CA PRO A 689 2.48 8.36 12.35
C PRO A 689 1.37 9.42 12.22
N THR A 690 1.57 10.49 11.46
CA THR A 690 0.75 11.70 11.49
C THR A 690 -0.12 11.89 10.24
N ARG A 691 0.05 11.05 9.23
CA ARG A 691 -0.72 11.07 7.98
C ARG A 691 -0.60 9.74 7.24
N LEU A 692 -1.48 9.52 6.26
CA LEU A 692 -1.36 8.43 5.31
C LEU A 692 -0.66 8.92 4.05
N HIS A 693 0.53 8.39 3.77
CA HIS A 693 1.35 8.83 2.62
C HIS A 693 1.51 10.36 2.57
N SER A 694 1.05 11.01 1.50
CA SER A 694 1.07 12.47 1.36
C SER A 694 -0.30 13.13 1.60
N GLN A 695 -1.31 12.35 2.00
CA GLN A 695 -2.66 12.88 2.17
C GLN A 695 -2.71 13.82 3.37
N LEU A 696 -3.27 15.01 3.14
CA LEU A 696 -3.46 16.04 4.17
C LEU A 696 -2.16 16.36 4.94
N ASP A 697 -1.02 16.46 4.24
CA ASP A 697 0.26 16.83 4.83
C ASP A 697 0.22 18.22 5.52
N HIS A 698 -0.66 19.11 5.05
CA HIS A 698 -0.98 20.39 5.66
C HIS A 698 -1.97 20.32 6.84
N GLY A 699 -2.52 19.13 7.13
CA GLY A 699 -3.46 18.93 8.23
C GLY A 699 -2.85 19.17 9.60
N GLU A 700 -3.70 19.43 10.60
CA GLU A 700 -3.29 19.85 11.95
C GLU A 700 -2.27 18.90 12.58
N LEU A 701 -2.55 17.58 12.56
CA LEU A 701 -1.67 16.58 13.15
C LEU A 701 -0.34 16.49 12.40
N SER A 702 -0.37 16.52 11.07
CA SER A 702 0.84 16.49 10.25
C SER A 702 1.69 17.74 10.46
N ALA A 703 1.08 18.92 10.37
CA ALA A 703 1.75 20.18 10.56
C ALA A 703 2.39 20.32 11.95
N SER A 704 1.72 19.83 13.01
CA SER A 704 2.23 19.86 14.39
C SER A 704 3.50 19.03 14.61
N SER A 705 3.78 18.08 13.74
CA SER A 705 4.98 17.22 13.82
C SER A 705 6.21 17.82 13.12
N LYS A 706 6.04 18.84 12.32
CA LYS A 706 7.13 19.45 11.53
C LYS A 706 8.10 20.23 12.44
N VAL A 707 9.39 20.12 12.13
CA VAL A 707 10.44 20.89 12.79
C VAL A 707 10.83 22.05 11.87
N ARG A 708 10.58 23.29 12.30
CA ARG A 708 10.76 24.49 11.48
C ARG A 708 10.11 24.38 10.08
N GLY A 709 8.89 23.80 10.04
CA GLY A 709 8.11 23.59 8.82
C GLY A 709 8.59 22.43 7.93
N ARG A 710 9.54 21.59 8.40
CA ARG A 710 10.13 20.49 7.63
C ARG A 710 9.83 19.15 8.26
N GLU A 711 9.82 18.08 7.45
CA GLU A 711 9.67 16.72 7.95
C GLU A 711 10.77 16.39 8.97
N PRO A 712 10.42 15.74 10.09
CA PRO A 712 11.42 15.35 11.07
C PRO A 712 12.29 14.18 10.56
N VAL A 713 13.61 14.31 10.65
CA VAL A 713 14.54 13.21 10.54
C VAL A 713 15.00 12.78 11.92
N ARG A 714 14.74 11.53 12.26
CA ARG A 714 15.21 10.96 13.54
C ARG A 714 16.64 10.45 13.38
N MET A 715 17.48 10.75 14.37
CA MET A 715 18.91 10.36 14.39
C MET A 715 19.30 9.83 15.77
N HIS A 716 20.21 8.86 15.81
CA HIS A 716 20.81 8.45 17.08
C HIS A 716 21.69 9.57 17.66
N PRO A 717 21.64 9.87 18.98
CA PRO A 717 22.40 10.95 19.59
C PRO A 717 23.90 10.90 19.30
N GLY A 718 24.52 9.71 19.24
CA GLY A 718 25.92 9.53 18.90
C GLY A 718 26.26 9.95 17.47
N ASP A 719 25.37 9.62 16.51
CA ASP A 719 25.53 10.00 15.10
C ASP A 719 25.37 11.51 14.89
N ALA A 720 24.43 12.11 15.63
CA ALA A 720 24.21 13.55 15.62
C ALA A 720 25.40 14.32 16.23
N ALA A 721 25.90 13.87 17.37
CA ALA A 721 27.07 14.47 18.04
C ALA A 721 28.34 14.45 17.14
N ALA A 722 28.57 13.33 16.42
CA ALA A 722 29.69 13.21 15.49
C ALA A 722 29.61 14.18 14.31
N ARG A 723 28.43 14.76 14.04
CA ARG A 723 28.14 15.73 12.97
C ARG A 723 27.86 17.16 13.47
N GLY A 724 27.98 17.39 14.78
CA GLY A 724 27.66 18.68 15.39
C GLY A 724 26.18 19.07 15.28
N VAL A 725 25.27 18.09 15.10
CA VAL A 725 23.82 18.29 14.98
C VAL A 725 23.18 18.22 16.37
N ARG A 726 22.27 19.15 16.65
CA ARG A 726 21.45 19.21 17.87
C ARG A 726 19.99 18.97 17.55
N ASP A 727 19.24 18.62 18.57
CA ASP A 727 17.79 18.49 18.44
C ASP A 727 17.16 19.83 18.00
N GLY A 728 16.26 19.77 17.00
CA GLY A 728 15.63 20.94 16.39
C GLY A 728 16.47 21.69 15.32
N ASP A 729 17.70 21.26 15.06
CA ASP A 729 18.48 21.82 13.95
C ASP A 729 17.88 21.44 12.61
N VAL A 730 18.04 22.30 11.60
CA VAL A 730 17.80 21.89 10.20
C VAL A 730 19.07 21.22 9.67
N VAL A 731 18.88 20.09 9.05
CA VAL A 731 19.96 19.29 8.44
C VAL A 731 19.73 19.12 6.96
N ARG A 732 20.83 18.97 6.21
CA ARG A 732 20.82 18.53 4.81
C ARG A 732 21.14 17.04 4.78
N ILE A 733 20.27 16.27 4.15
CA ILE A 733 20.45 14.85 3.88
C ILE A 733 20.85 14.73 2.41
N ARG A 734 21.95 14.05 2.11
CA ARG A 734 22.47 13.85 0.75
C ARG A 734 22.65 12.38 0.43
N SER A 735 22.43 12.05 -0.83
CA SER A 735 22.76 10.76 -1.44
C SER A 735 23.41 10.99 -2.81
N THR A 736 23.61 9.91 -3.56
CA THR A 736 24.13 10.00 -4.95
C THR A 736 23.13 10.60 -5.95
N VAL A 737 21.84 10.68 -5.61
CA VAL A 737 20.79 11.13 -6.55
C VAL A 737 20.27 12.54 -6.25
N GLY A 738 20.47 13.03 -5.02
CA GLY A 738 20.01 14.38 -4.67
C GLY A 738 20.13 14.70 -3.20
N SER A 739 19.36 15.69 -2.75
CA SER A 739 19.37 16.11 -1.35
C SER A 739 17.99 16.59 -0.87
N CYS A 740 17.78 16.60 0.46
CA CYS A 740 16.65 17.27 1.07
C CYS A 740 17.04 17.91 2.40
N LEU A 741 16.27 18.94 2.80
CA LEU A 741 16.35 19.56 4.11
C LEU A 741 15.29 18.98 5.02
N ALA A 742 15.68 18.61 6.24
CA ALA A 742 14.78 18.03 7.25
C ALA A 742 15.10 18.62 8.63
N GLY A 743 14.18 18.48 9.58
CA GLY A 743 14.42 18.92 10.96
C GLY A 743 14.90 17.76 11.81
N ALA A 744 16.02 17.91 12.52
CA ALA A 744 16.61 16.86 13.33
C ALA A 744 15.80 16.60 14.62
N VAL A 745 15.55 15.32 14.92
CA VAL A 745 14.97 14.84 16.17
C VAL A 745 15.85 13.72 16.70
N LEU A 746 16.40 13.90 17.90
CA LEU A 746 17.30 12.92 18.49
C LEU A 746 16.51 11.82 19.21
N SER A 747 16.91 10.56 18.98
CA SER A 747 16.22 9.40 19.56
C SER A 747 17.18 8.22 19.72
N ASP A 748 17.14 7.55 20.88
CA ASP A 748 17.85 6.30 21.16
C ASP A 748 17.05 5.05 20.73
N ALA A 749 15.88 5.26 20.15
CA ALA A 749 15.06 4.19 19.58
C ALA A 749 15.51 3.74 18.17
N LEU A 750 16.65 4.24 17.71
CA LEU A 750 17.27 3.85 16.45
C LEU A 750 18.61 3.16 16.71
N ARG A 751 18.94 2.18 15.86
CA ARG A 751 20.29 1.65 15.78
C ARG A 751 21.27 2.78 15.42
N PRO A 752 22.47 2.89 16.06
CA PRO A 752 23.55 3.76 15.58
C PRO A 752 23.88 3.47 14.10
N GLY A 753 24.14 4.54 13.33
CA GLY A 753 24.36 4.44 11.88
C GLY A 753 23.08 4.43 11.04
N VAL A 754 21.91 4.62 11.68
CA VAL A 754 20.60 4.67 11.01
C VAL A 754 19.93 6.02 11.24
N VAL A 755 19.34 6.57 10.20
CA VAL A 755 18.46 7.72 10.25
C VAL A 755 17.09 7.35 9.68
N GLN A 756 16.02 7.92 10.23
CA GLN A 756 14.67 7.67 9.78
C GLN A 756 14.01 8.98 9.34
N LEU A 757 13.57 9.04 8.08
CA LEU A 757 12.82 10.15 7.50
C LEU A 757 11.54 9.61 6.88
N ALA A 758 10.39 10.04 7.38
CA ALA A 758 9.11 9.52 6.91
C ALA A 758 8.78 10.00 5.48
N THR A 759 8.09 9.15 4.73
CA THR A 759 7.58 9.50 3.38
C THR A 759 6.39 10.45 3.46
N GLY A 760 6.04 11.08 2.34
CA GLY A 760 4.80 11.82 2.17
C GLY A 760 4.86 13.32 2.44
N ALA A 761 5.99 13.89 2.87
CA ALA A 761 6.18 15.32 2.80
C ALA A 761 6.07 15.78 1.32
N TRP A 762 5.29 16.82 1.05
CA TRP A 762 5.13 17.30 -0.32
C TRP A 762 6.46 17.80 -0.88
N PHE A 763 6.74 17.40 -2.11
CA PHE A 763 7.98 17.81 -2.78
C PHE A 763 7.97 19.31 -3.03
N ASP A 764 8.99 19.99 -2.55
CA ASP A 764 9.18 21.43 -2.65
C ASP A 764 10.63 21.67 -3.07
N PRO A 765 10.92 21.82 -4.36
CA PRO A 765 12.26 22.08 -4.85
C PRO A 765 12.71 23.49 -4.48
N SER A 766 13.98 23.66 -4.09
CA SER A 766 14.57 24.97 -3.74
C SER A 766 14.63 25.92 -4.94
N ALA A 767 14.72 25.38 -6.14
CA ALA A 767 14.58 26.04 -7.43
C ALA A 767 14.18 24.98 -8.46
N PRO A 768 13.53 25.37 -9.57
CA PRO A 768 13.08 24.42 -10.60
C PRO A 768 14.18 23.51 -11.15
N GLU A 769 15.42 23.96 -11.22
CA GLU A 769 16.54 23.18 -11.77
C GLU A 769 17.27 22.34 -10.71
N VAL A 770 16.95 22.48 -9.42
CA VAL A 770 17.69 21.87 -8.32
C VAL A 770 16.94 20.67 -7.75
N ALA A 771 17.63 19.54 -7.59
CA ALA A 771 17.06 18.34 -7.02
C ALA A 771 16.97 18.36 -5.47
N THR A 772 17.09 19.51 -4.81
CA THR A 772 16.98 19.66 -3.36
C THR A 772 15.55 19.94 -2.95
N CYS A 773 14.94 19.03 -2.21
CA CYS A 773 13.65 19.24 -1.57
C CYS A 773 13.83 20.01 -0.25
N VAL A 774 13.17 21.15 -0.07
CA VAL A 774 13.30 21.95 1.17
C VAL A 774 12.32 21.55 2.27
N HIS A 775 11.35 20.70 1.96
CA HIS A 775 10.30 20.26 2.90
C HIS A 775 10.60 18.91 3.58
N GLY A 776 11.57 18.11 3.06
CA GLY A 776 11.98 16.84 3.66
C GLY A 776 11.37 15.60 3.02
N ASN A 777 11.12 15.62 1.70
CA ASN A 777 10.69 14.40 0.99
C ASN A 777 11.90 13.46 0.79
N PRO A 778 11.89 12.23 1.38
CA PRO A 778 13.00 11.29 1.27
C PRO A 778 13.20 10.77 -0.15
N ASN A 779 12.20 10.85 -1.02
CA ASN A 779 12.34 10.42 -2.41
C ASN A 779 13.24 11.32 -3.25
N ALA A 780 13.64 12.47 -2.74
CA ALA A 780 14.74 13.27 -3.31
C ALA A 780 16.12 12.62 -3.12
N VAL A 781 16.25 11.61 -2.23
CA VAL A 781 17.51 10.94 -1.91
C VAL A 781 17.48 9.42 -2.07
N THR A 782 16.33 8.83 -2.42
CA THR A 782 16.20 7.39 -2.71
C THR A 782 16.42 7.11 -4.19
N ARG A 783 17.02 5.96 -4.52
CA ARG A 783 17.26 5.56 -5.91
C ARG A 783 16.01 4.99 -6.56
N ASP A 784 15.79 5.30 -7.82
CA ASP A 784 14.76 4.69 -8.66
C ASP A 784 15.31 3.47 -9.41
N THR A 785 15.36 2.35 -8.70
CA THR A 785 15.78 1.03 -9.23
C THR A 785 14.73 -0.02 -8.90
N GLY A 786 14.63 -1.10 -9.68
CA GLY A 786 13.79 -2.25 -9.36
C GLY A 786 14.40 -3.12 -8.26
N THR A 787 13.58 -3.93 -7.59
CA THR A 787 14.05 -4.90 -6.59
C THR A 787 14.94 -5.96 -7.23
N SER A 788 14.51 -6.54 -8.33
CA SER A 788 15.21 -7.49 -9.18
C SER A 788 14.54 -7.57 -10.55
N ARG A 789 15.14 -8.29 -11.50
CA ARG A 789 14.51 -8.59 -12.80
C ARG A 789 13.26 -9.48 -12.69
N LEU A 790 13.08 -10.17 -11.57
CA LEU A 790 11.87 -10.96 -11.35
C LEU A 790 10.65 -10.04 -11.19
N ALA A 791 10.71 -9.06 -10.28
CA ALA A 791 9.50 -8.33 -9.87
C ALA A 791 9.52 -6.84 -10.19
N GLN A 792 10.70 -6.21 -10.39
CA GLN A 792 10.82 -4.76 -10.64
C GLN A 792 10.09 -3.89 -9.59
N GLY A 793 9.99 -4.41 -8.35
CA GLY A 793 9.29 -3.72 -7.27
C GLY A 793 9.99 -2.44 -6.82
N CYS A 794 9.33 -1.67 -5.95
CA CYS A 794 9.85 -0.43 -5.39
C CYS A 794 11.04 -0.68 -4.45
N THR A 795 12.07 0.18 -4.49
CA THR A 795 13.22 0.13 -3.57
C THR A 795 13.32 1.34 -2.63
N GLY A 796 12.26 2.14 -2.55
CA GLY A 796 12.27 3.42 -1.82
C GLY A 796 12.36 3.35 -0.29
N GLN A 797 12.40 2.14 0.30
CA GLN A 797 12.47 1.98 1.77
C GLN A 797 13.85 2.32 2.34
N LEU A 798 14.92 2.05 1.58
CA LEU A 798 16.29 2.17 2.04
C LEU A 798 17.13 3.04 1.10
N ALA A 799 18.03 3.84 1.67
CA ALA A 799 19.06 4.57 0.93
C ALA A 799 20.35 4.69 1.78
N ARG A 800 21.47 4.97 1.13
CA ARG A 800 22.70 5.38 1.81
C ARG A 800 22.82 6.88 1.72
N VAL A 801 23.04 7.54 2.86
CA VAL A 801 23.03 8.99 2.98
C VAL A 801 24.16 9.52 3.86
N GLU A 802 24.48 10.80 3.69
CA GLU A 802 25.19 11.60 4.67
C GLU A 802 24.25 12.70 5.17
N VAL A 803 24.39 13.06 6.43
CA VAL A 803 23.62 14.12 7.11
C VAL A 803 24.58 15.17 7.65
N GLU A 804 24.34 16.41 7.28
CA GLU A 804 25.15 17.55 7.75
C GLU A 804 24.24 18.65 8.31
N ARG A 805 24.70 19.41 9.31
CA ARG A 805 23.97 20.57 9.78
C ARG A 805 23.89 21.61 8.66
N TYR A 806 22.71 22.21 8.49
CA TYR A 806 22.50 23.24 7.49
C TYR A 806 22.72 24.62 8.09
N ASP A 807 23.84 25.27 7.71
CA ASP A 807 24.25 26.57 8.26
C ASP A 807 23.91 27.75 7.34
N GLY A 808 23.30 27.51 6.18
CA GLY A 808 22.89 28.55 5.23
C GLY A 808 21.59 29.23 5.60
N PRO A 809 21.20 30.31 4.87
CA PRO A 809 19.88 30.89 4.96
C PRO A 809 18.80 29.83 4.72
N LEU A 810 17.84 29.71 5.63
CA LEU A 810 16.77 28.71 5.48
C LEU A 810 15.82 29.14 4.37
N PRO A 811 15.66 28.34 3.30
CA PRO A 811 14.67 28.63 2.27
C PRO A 811 13.26 28.49 2.86
N ALA A 812 12.34 29.34 2.37
CA ALA A 812 10.93 29.18 2.71
C ALA A 812 10.40 27.84 2.20
N VAL A 813 9.51 27.21 2.99
CA VAL A 813 8.75 26.03 2.55
C VAL A 813 7.48 26.54 1.86
N ARG A 814 7.29 26.15 0.61
CA ARG A 814 6.17 26.57 -0.24
C ARG A 814 5.30 25.39 -0.68
N ALA A 815 5.56 24.23 -0.11
CA ALA A 815 4.90 22.95 -0.49
C ALA A 815 3.36 23.03 -0.51
N HIS A 816 2.78 23.95 0.28
CA HIS A 816 1.33 24.11 0.42
C HIS A 816 0.86 25.51 -0.02
N ASP A 817 1.68 26.25 -0.72
CA ASP A 817 1.27 27.54 -1.29
C ASP A 817 0.62 27.29 -2.65
N MET A 818 -0.46 28.02 -2.93
CA MET A 818 -0.98 28.09 -4.29
C MET A 818 0.12 28.68 -5.18
N SER A 819 0.30 28.13 -6.38
CA SER A 819 1.21 28.74 -7.35
C SER A 819 0.79 30.17 -7.57
N SER A 820 1.69 31.10 -7.29
CA SER A 820 1.58 32.50 -7.65
C SER A 820 1.67 32.67 -9.15
#